data_cf1ff2daddf3126df217f1990fc84455
#
_entry.id   cf1ff2daddf3126df217f1990fc84455
#
_cell.length_a   1.000
_cell.length_b   1.000
_cell.length_c   1.000
_cell.angle_alpha   90.00
_cell.angle_beta   90.00
_cell.angle_gamma   90.00
#
_symmetry.space_group_name_H-M   'P 1'
#
loop_
_entity.id
_entity.type
_entity.pdbx_description
1 polymer ?
#
loop_
_entity_poly.entity_id
_entity_poly.type
_entity_poly.pdbx_seq_one_letter_code
_entity_poly.pdbx_strand_id
1 'polypeptide(L)'
;LPTSSSKWRKIRKGLLITFITLLLLFITVLLFASPIAKYLIEKYDVKYLGREVTIDNAYVNPFTGFIRLTKLQIFELESDSVFMDSEYVEADFGILKLFFSEYEINNLKLQHPILQMIQGNEQDNIDDLIQLFNPPDLIDADSSTISISILNIEMIDGEFHFTDTEIPVQYSFKNIDITSEGYRWDVDTISAAFSFESGIGGGGVAGYTNVNTVQLSYFLDIQVQQLDLKIIDQYLADLMNYGQFTALLDADLQASGSLLNPEILTATGNFEILDFHFGKNISEDYAAFEKFRVVINELSPQKHIYNFDTLLLNKALVLYEQYDYLDNLQNIFGEDGDNIAAATGEFNLVIEIAQYVKFIAKNFFSSNYEVGSLDIRDGKVIYKDFSLNEKFEIELHTFNVTADSINKKNLRINVRMNSQLQPFGKGNISLSVNPKDSSDFDLVYEFSGIALSMFNPYTLYYTSFPFNKGSLEVNGRWNVRNGLIKSDNHLTIIDPRNSKKIKNKNNQWIPMPLILAFVREKGNVIDYEIPISGDLNDPNFHLKDVVFDILKNMIVKPLTTPYRYKVKANEREIEKFHSLQITPRQYEFSRNQQKFIHKMTVFLKKDPANKIDIYPQYYSAMEKEAVLLFEAKKKYYMQKEKIDNANFSERDSINIDKMSIKDSSFVKYLDRHTKDPLAFTIQEKCLSVIDQKQLNKRYNDMNSIREKNFLSIFIHQELMKQVTMHKPDMIIPFNGYSFFKILYTGDLPETLEKAYNQMNELNDEAPRNEFDEKRKETQQVQSQEKKK
;
A
#
# COMPACT_ATOMS: atom_id res chain seq x y z
N LEU A 1 4.66 112.09 -0.38
CA LEU A 1 4.16 110.73 -0.30
C LEU A 1 5.14 109.81 0.48
N PRO A 2 4.83 109.26 1.56
CA PRO A 2 5.78 108.42 2.33
C PRO A 2 5.86 106.99 1.76
N THR A 3 7.04 106.53 1.61
CA THR A 3 7.58 105.30 1.04
C THR A 3 7.00 104.00 1.61
N SER A 4 6.23 103.25 0.82
CA SER A 4 5.67 101.93 1.15
C SER A 4 6.75 100.85 1.12
N SER A 5 8.02 101.15 0.86
CA SER A 5 9.10 100.12 0.64
C SER A 5 9.64 99.43 1.90
N SER A 6 9.46 100.08 3.09
CA SER A 6 9.96 99.59 4.35
C SER A 6 9.11 98.43 4.94
N LYS A 7 7.77 98.52 4.85
CA LYS A 7 6.85 97.45 5.34
C LYS A 7 6.96 96.20 4.55
N TRP A 8 7.07 96.25 3.21
CA TRP A 8 7.22 95.11 2.33
C TRP A 8 8.55 94.38 2.56
N ARG A 9 9.67 95.07 2.87
CA ARG A 9 10.91 94.44 3.23
C ARG A 9 10.87 93.71 4.57
N LYS A 10 10.15 94.24 5.57
CA LYS A 10 9.94 93.55 6.86
C LYS A 10 9.03 92.29 6.71
N ILE A 11 7.96 92.39 5.92
CA ILE A 11 7.09 91.30 5.62
C ILE A 11 7.83 90.20 4.85
N ARG A 12 8.61 90.56 3.83
CA ARG A 12 9.45 89.57 3.12
C ARG A 12 10.50 88.89 3.99
N LYS A 13 11.14 89.63 4.89
CA LYS A 13 12.08 89.06 5.87
C LYS A 13 11.37 88.16 6.90
N GLY A 14 10.21 88.58 7.34
CA GLY A 14 9.39 87.76 8.23
C GLY A 14 8.98 86.46 7.54
N LEU A 15 8.43 86.51 6.30
CA LEU A 15 8.09 85.38 5.51
C LEU A 15 9.29 84.44 5.21
N LEU A 16 10.50 85.07 4.95
CA LEU A 16 11.71 84.27 4.72
C LEU A 16 12.18 83.53 5.98
N ILE A 17 12.13 84.21 7.15
CA ILE A 17 12.49 83.63 8.45
C ILE A 17 11.49 82.50 8.79
N THR A 18 10.18 82.71 8.63
CA THR A 18 9.16 81.71 8.87
C THR A 18 9.37 80.54 7.90
N PHE A 19 9.67 80.81 6.63
CA PHE A 19 9.98 79.75 5.65
C PHE A 19 11.23 78.92 6.07
N ILE A 20 12.32 79.56 6.44
CA ILE A 20 13.55 78.94 6.91
C ILE A 20 13.29 78.14 8.20
N THR A 21 12.52 78.74 9.16
CA THR A 21 12.17 78.02 10.41
C THR A 21 11.31 76.75 10.13
N LEU A 22 10.31 76.88 9.23
CA LEU A 22 9.49 75.77 8.81
C LEU A 22 10.32 74.70 8.03
N LEU A 23 11.26 75.17 7.19
CA LEU A 23 12.19 74.28 6.45
C LEU A 23 13.12 73.52 7.42
N LEU A 24 13.69 74.22 8.42
CA LEU A 24 14.52 73.61 9.48
C LEU A 24 13.72 72.66 10.34
N LEU A 25 12.51 73.02 10.71
CA LEU A 25 11.59 72.09 11.43
C LEU A 25 11.30 70.87 10.59
N PHE A 26 10.99 71.06 9.32
CA PHE A 26 10.76 70.01 8.35
C PHE A 26 11.95 69.02 8.22
N ILE A 27 13.15 69.59 8.05
CA ILE A 27 14.40 68.80 8.00
C ILE A 27 14.64 68.06 9.33
N THR A 28 14.38 68.73 10.48
CA THR A 28 14.52 68.14 11.80
C THR A 28 13.57 66.92 11.97
N VAL A 29 12.30 67.04 11.58
CA VAL A 29 11.30 65.96 11.63
C VAL A 29 11.79 64.84 10.73
N LEU A 30 12.25 65.08 9.52
CA LEU A 30 12.76 64.02 8.62
C LEU A 30 13.98 63.29 9.18
N LEU A 31 14.90 63.99 9.82
CA LEU A 31 16.15 63.44 10.35
C LEU A 31 15.92 62.63 11.62
N PHE A 32 14.94 62.96 12.45
CA PHE A 32 14.71 62.30 13.74
C PHE A 32 13.54 61.31 13.73
N ALA A 33 12.63 61.33 12.74
CA ALA A 33 11.47 60.43 12.67
C ALA A 33 11.89 58.96 12.67
N SER A 34 12.86 58.57 11.85
CA SER A 34 13.32 57.20 11.72
C SER A 34 14.00 56.65 12.98
N PRO A 35 15.01 57.31 13.59
CA PRO A 35 15.59 56.86 14.87
C PRO A 35 14.59 56.79 16.02
N ILE A 36 13.64 57.76 16.08
CA ILE A 36 12.62 57.80 17.10
C ILE A 36 11.65 56.61 16.91
N ALA A 37 11.24 56.34 15.69
CA ALA A 37 10.37 55.19 15.41
C ALA A 37 11.03 53.88 15.80
N LYS A 38 12.29 53.63 15.40
CA LYS A 38 13.05 52.45 15.82
C LYS A 38 13.06 52.30 17.34
N TYR A 39 13.46 53.35 18.04
CA TYR A 39 13.52 53.38 19.50
C TYR A 39 12.16 53.12 20.16
N LEU A 40 11.06 53.67 19.62
CA LEU A 40 9.73 53.45 20.16
C LEU A 40 9.23 52.01 19.92
N ILE A 41 9.51 51.46 18.75
CA ILE A 41 9.14 50.07 18.45
C ILE A 41 9.88 49.14 19.41
N GLU A 42 11.21 49.21 19.49
CA GLU A 42 12.02 48.34 20.37
C GLU A 42 11.82 48.60 21.87
N LYS A 43 11.29 49.75 22.29
CA LYS A 43 11.02 50.05 23.69
C LYS A 43 9.66 49.59 24.18
N TYR A 44 8.68 49.59 23.31
CA TYR A 44 7.30 49.32 23.68
C TYR A 44 6.78 47.98 23.10
N ASP A 45 7.66 47.20 22.46
CA ASP A 45 7.38 45.91 21.87
C ASP A 45 6.72 44.92 22.82
N VAL A 46 7.37 44.64 23.97
CA VAL A 46 6.81 43.73 25.01
C VAL A 46 5.50 44.27 25.57
N LYS A 47 5.31 45.62 25.65
CA LYS A 47 4.07 46.19 26.15
C LYS A 47 2.88 45.98 25.22
N TYR A 48 3.09 46.09 23.90
CA TYR A 48 2.03 46.07 22.88
C TYR A 48 1.95 44.77 22.11
N LEU A 49 3.05 44.04 21.96
CA LEU A 49 3.09 42.77 21.24
C LEU A 49 3.28 41.56 22.19
N GLY A 50 3.69 41.83 23.44
CA GLY A 50 4.02 40.74 24.40
C GLY A 50 5.40 40.13 24.18
N ARG A 51 6.09 40.48 23.09
CA ARG A 51 7.33 39.85 22.64
C ARG A 51 8.40 40.87 22.32
N GLU A 52 9.67 40.50 22.47
CA GLU A 52 10.79 41.30 22.05
C GLU A 52 10.86 41.43 20.54
N VAL A 53 11.15 42.64 20.06
CA VAL A 53 11.30 42.98 18.63
C VAL A 53 12.63 43.67 18.42
N THR A 54 13.40 43.23 17.46
CA THR A 54 14.63 43.90 17.02
C THR A 54 14.54 44.30 15.56
N ILE A 55 15.14 45.41 15.23
CA ILE A 55 15.12 46.00 13.89
C ILE A 55 16.52 46.58 13.59
N ASP A 56 17.12 46.19 12.46
CA ASP A 56 18.41 46.79 12.07
C ASP A 56 18.25 48.28 11.76
N ASN A 57 17.27 48.60 10.91
CA ASN A 57 17.02 49.97 10.50
C ASN A 57 15.52 50.23 10.29
N ALA A 58 15.06 51.40 10.73
CA ALA A 58 13.72 51.90 10.44
C ALA A 58 13.84 53.17 9.55
N TYR A 59 13.15 53.16 8.44
CA TYR A 59 12.95 54.36 7.61
C TYR A 59 11.49 54.79 7.72
N VAL A 60 11.26 56.02 8.17
CA VAL A 60 9.92 56.59 8.30
C VAL A 60 9.83 57.92 7.55
N ASN A 61 8.86 58.02 6.65
CA ASN A 61 8.51 59.27 6.02
C ASN A 61 7.21 59.80 6.64
N PRO A 62 7.30 60.79 7.55
CA PRO A 62 6.15 61.28 8.28
C PRO A 62 5.15 62.07 7.43
N PHE A 63 5.46 62.34 6.16
CA PHE A 63 4.59 63.09 5.27
C PHE A 63 3.78 62.20 4.34
N THR A 64 4.31 61.06 3.97
CA THR A 64 3.65 60.07 3.12
C THR A 64 3.03 58.94 3.94
N GLY A 65 3.48 58.75 5.17
CA GLY A 65 3.10 57.61 6.02
C GLY A 65 3.85 56.31 5.69
N PHE A 66 4.82 56.38 4.78
CA PHE A 66 5.62 55.19 4.44
C PHE A 66 6.60 54.85 5.55
N ILE A 67 6.57 53.59 5.96
CA ILE A 67 7.49 52.99 6.94
C ILE A 67 8.13 51.76 6.29
N ARG A 68 9.46 51.64 6.41
CA ARG A 68 10.20 50.44 6.09
C ARG A 68 11.06 50.04 7.27
N LEU A 69 10.86 48.80 7.74
CA LEU A 69 11.67 48.17 8.78
C LEU A 69 12.55 47.13 8.10
N THR A 70 13.85 47.19 8.32
CA THR A 70 14.83 46.26 7.72
C THR A 70 15.31 45.27 8.76
N LYS A 71 15.34 43.97 8.42
CA LYS A 71 15.68 42.87 9.31
C LYS A 71 14.86 42.90 10.59
N LEU A 72 13.55 42.82 10.42
CA LEU A 72 12.63 42.69 11.53
C LEU A 72 12.73 41.29 12.10
N GLN A 73 13.01 41.17 13.39
CA GLN A 73 12.95 39.92 14.12
C GLN A 73 12.00 40.04 15.31
N ILE A 74 11.12 39.09 15.45
CA ILE A 74 10.23 38.93 16.59
C ILE A 74 10.62 37.64 17.30
N PHE A 75 10.89 37.73 18.60
CA PHE A 75 11.34 36.60 19.39
C PHE A 75 10.16 35.83 19.99
N GLU A 76 10.41 34.62 20.40
CA GLU A 76 9.47 33.80 21.18
C GLU A 76 9.27 34.45 22.56
N LEU A 77 8.11 34.15 23.18
CA LEU A 77 7.81 34.64 24.51
C LEU A 77 8.87 34.15 25.51
N GLU A 78 9.53 35.11 26.21
CA GLU A 78 10.57 34.83 27.20
C GLU A 78 11.75 33.96 26.72
N SER A 79 12.10 34.02 25.42
CA SER A 79 13.16 33.21 24.77
C SER A 79 13.99 34.01 23.79
N ASP A 80 15.25 33.62 23.59
CA ASP A 80 16.14 34.15 22.55
C ASP A 80 15.89 33.53 21.15
N SER A 81 14.91 32.61 21.04
CA SER A 81 14.55 31.96 19.77
C SER A 81 13.73 32.93 18.91
N VAL A 82 13.98 32.92 17.60
CA VAL A 82 13.26 33.79 16.65
C VAL A 82 11.94 33.11 16.25
N PHE A 83 10.82 33.77 16.50
CA PHE A 83 9.49 33.38 16.06
C PHE A 83 9.25 33.79 14.60
N MET A 84 9.58 35.03 14.26
CA MET A 84 9.44 35.55 12.92
C MET A 84 10.65 36.40 12.54
N ASP A 85 11.18 36.20 11.34
CA ASP A 85 12.22 37.00 10.70
C ASP A 85 11.69 37.53 9.38
N SER A 86 12.06 38.76 8.99
CA SER A 86 11.75 39.30 7.67
C SER A 86 12.86 40.23 7.19
N GLU A 87 13.27 40.09 5.92
CA GLU A 87 14.28 40.94 5.32
C GLU A 87 13.87 42.41 5.40
N TYR A 88 12.65 42.72 5.02
CA TYR A 88 12.02 44.02 5.31
C TYR A 88 10.48 43.92 5.35
N VAL A 89 9.90 44.84 6.14
CA VAL A 89 8.46 45.08 6.22
C VAL A 89 8.20 46.51 5.82
N GLU A 90 7.34 46.71 4.85
CA GLU A 90 6.89 48.03 4.38
C GLU A 90 5.42 48.22 4.74
N ALA A 91 5.08 49.42 5.19
CA ALA A 91 3.71 49.81 5.44
C ALA A 91 3.45 51.25 5.00
N ASP A 92 2.35 51.50 4.33
CA ASP A 92 1.86 52.79 3.94
C ASP A 92 0.67 53.18 4.81
N PHE A 93 0.85 54.12 5.72
CA PHE A 93 -0.21 54.59 6.60
C PHE A 93 -0.98 55.76 6.01
N GLY A 94 -2.30 55.75 6.15
CA GLY A 94 -3.18 56.83 5.79
C GLY A 94 -3.07 58.01 6.75
N ILE A 95 -2.06 58.90 6.60
CA ILE A 95 -1.74 59.98 7.52
C ILE A 95 -2.94 60.88 7.84
N LEU A 96 -3.76 61.19 6.88
CA LEU A 96 -4.93 62.05 7.09
C LEU A 96 -5.94 61.38 8.02
N LYS A 97 -6.02 60.05 8.06
CA LYS A 97 -6.92 59.29 8.92
C LYS A 97 -6.41 59.23 10.36
N LEU A 98 -5.10 59.30 10.58
CA LEU A 98 -4.51 59.38 11.93
C LEU A 98 -5.02 60.59 12.72
N PHE A 99 -5.34 61.69 12.07
CA PHE A 99 -5.97 62.84 12.69
C PHE A 99 -7.39 62.59 13.21
N PHE A 100 -8.03 61.53 12.75
CA PHE A 100 -9.36 61.11 13.14
C PHE A 100 -9.34 59.87 14.02
N SER A 101 -8.16 59.46 14.54
CA SER A 101 -7.94 58.26 15.30
C SER A 101 -8.29 56.93 14.53
N GLU A 102 -8.28 56.99 13.21
CA GLU A 102 -8.42 55.86 12.34
C GLU A 102 -7.01 55.38 11.88
N TYR A 103 -6.63 54.16 12.17
CA TYR A 103 -5.34 53.55 11.78
C TYR A 103 -5.52 52.72 10.52
N GLU A 104 -5.35 53.34 9.35
CA GLU A 104 -5.44 52.65 8.08
C GLU A 104 -4.06 52.43 7.47
N ILE A 105 -3.77 51.15 7.13
CA ILE A 105 -2.60 50.75 6.37
C ILE A 105 -3.06 50.47 4.93
N ASN A 106 -2.64 51.29 3.99
CA ASN A 106 -3.04 51.16 2.59
C ASN A 106 -2.34 50.02 1.91
N ASN A 107 -1.12 49.71 2.29
CA ASN A 107 -0.35 48.62 1.76
C ASN A 107 0.59 48.09 2.86
N LEU A 108 0.59 46.78 3.10
CA LEU A 108 1.51 46.05 3.97
C LEU A 108 2.26 45.06 3.10
N LYS A 109 3.59 45.24 2.97
CA LYS A 109 4.43 44.34 2.20
C LYS A 109 5.46 43.67 3.09
N LEU A 110 5.55 42.34 3.01
CA LEU A 110 6.55 41.51 3.69
C LEU A 110 7.45 40.90 2.64
N GLN A 111 8.75 41.08 2.76
CA GLN A 111 9.74 40.44 1.90
C GLN A 111 10.52 39.42 2.68
N HIS A 112 10.54 38.21 2.14
CA HIS A 112 11.20 37.03 2.71
C HIS A 112 10.90 36.83 4.20
N PRO A 113 9.60 36.83 4.60
CA PRO A 113 9.26 36.51 5.99
C PRO A 113 9.43 35.02 6.23
N ILE A 114 10.10 34.69 7.35
CA ILE A 114 10.26 33.32 7.83
C ILE A 114 9.49 33.20 9.14
N LEU A 115 8.48 32.35 9.18
CA LEU A 115 7.65 32.11 10.36
C LEU A 115 7.90 30.70 10.89
N GLN A 116 8.15 30.59 12.20
CA GLN A 116 8.30 29.31 12.91
C GLN A 116 7.12 29.07 13.84
N MET A 117 6.32 28.07 13.52
CA MET A 117 5.21 27.63 14.34
C MET A 117 5.54 26.33 15.06
N ILE A 118 5.41 26.31 16.37
CA ILE A 118 5.65 25.15 17.21
C ILE A 118 4.36 24.83 17.94
N GLN A 119 3.83 23.65 17.67
CA GLN A 119 2.69 23.09 18.37
C GLN A 119 3.17 22.26 19.57
N GLY A 120 2.60 22.51 20.76
CA GLY A 120 2.96 21.83 21.99
C GLY A 120 1.75 21.27 22.73
N ASN A 121 1.99 20.42 23.73
CA ASN A 121 0.94 19.74 24.51
C ASN A 121 -0.04 20.64 25.24
N GLU A 122 0.43 21.76 25.75
CA GLU A 122 -0.39 22.66 26.57
C GLU A 122 -0.67 24.00 25.87
N GLN A 123 0.24 24.45 25.06
CA GLN A 123 0.17 25.73 24.34
C GLN A 123 1.00 25.71 23.08
N ASP A 124 0.47 26.34 22.03
CA ASP A 124 1.20 26.63 20.81
C ASP A 124 1.99 27.93 20.99
N ASN A 125 3.13 28.03 20.28
CA ASN A 125 3.95 29.24 20.35
C ASN A 125 3.28 30.48 19.73
N ILE A 126 2.04 30.41 19.29
CA ILE A 126 1.23 31.53 18.76
C ILE A 126 0.07 31.93 19.70
N ASP A 127 -0.24 31.15 20.72
CA ASP A 127 -1.42 31.35 21.56
C ASP A 127 -1.44 32.70 22.29
N ASP A 128 -0.30 33.18 22.75
CA ASP A 128 -0.16 34.50 23.38
C ASP A 128 -0.56 35.63 22.41
N LEU A 129 -0.18 35.53 21.14
CA LEU A 129 -0.58 36.47 20.09
C LEU A 129 -2.07 36.36 19.77
N ILE A 130 -2.62 35.14 19.68
CA ILE A 130 -4.05 34.94 19.47
C ILE A 130 -4.86 35.56 20.62
N GLN A 131 -4.45 35.34 21.87
CA GLN A 131 -5.10 35.94 23.04
C GLN A 131 -4.97 37.47 23.08
N LEU A 132 -3.83 38.00 22.65
CA LEU A 132 -3.61 39.43 22.59
C LEU A 132 -4.52 40.15 21.59
N PHE A 133 -4.73 39.53 20.42
CA PHE A 133 -5.54 40.09 19.34
C PHE A 133 -7.02 39.72 19.41
N ASN A 134 -7.38 38.71 20.18
CA ASN A 134 -8.76 38.25 20.39
C ASN A 134 -9.05 37.92 21.86
N PRO A 135 -9.00 38.95 22.76
CA PRO A 135 -9.19 38.76 24.21
C PRO A 135 -10.61 38.22 24.49
N PRO A 136 -10.76 37.16 25.31
CA PRO A 136 -12.03 36.48 25.53
C PRO A 136 -13.09 37.27 26.31
N ASP A 137 -12.78 38.46 26.87
CA ASP A 137 -13.61 39.16 27.82
C ASP A 137 -13.99 40.62 27.47
N LEU A 138 -14.06 41.04 26.21
CA LEU A 138 -14.54 42.34 25.84
C LEU A 138 -16.05 42.36 25.46
N ILE A 139 -16.92 42.05 26.42
CA ILE A 139 -18.36 42.38 26.38
C ILE A 139 -18.63 43.65 27.23
N ASP A 140 -17.69 44.56 27.34
CA ASP A 140 -17.97 45.86 27.93
C ASP A 140 -17.78 46.96 26.90
N ALA A 141 -18.90 47.60 26.54
CA ALA A 141 -19.13 48.48 25.41
C ALA A 141 -18.57 49.89 25.56
N ASP A 142 -17.47 50.14 26.29
CA ASP A 142 -16.96 51.48 26.52
C ASP A 142 -15.44 51.64 26.37
N SER A 143 -14.72 50.66 25.83
CA SER A 143 -13.33 50.87 25.42
C SER A 143 -13.31 51.31 23.96
N SER A 144 -12.69 52.45 23.65
CA SER A 144 -12.40 52.92 22.31
C SER A 144 -11.52 51.84 21.64
N THR A 145 -12.12 50.91 20.94
CA THR A 145 -11.41 49.92 20.13
C THR A 145 -10.60 50.66 19.06
N ILE A 146 -9.28 50.53 19.12
CA ILE A 146 -8.40 51.00 18.05
C ILE A 146 -8.77 50.18 16.81
N SER A 147 -9.45 50.82 15.86
CA SER A 147 -9.78 50.16 14.59
C SER A 147 -8.55 50.25 13.67
N ILE A 148 -7.90 49.14 13.46
CA ILE A 148 -6.83 49.01 12.46
C ILE A 148 -7.44 48.39 11.21
N SER A 149 -7.36 49.07 10.07
CA SER A 149 -7.75 48.56 8.78
C SER A 149 -6.55 48.42 7.84
N ILE A 150 -6.43 47.26 7.20
CA ILE A 150 -5.38 47.01 6.20
C ILE A 150 -6.06 46.80 4.85
N LEU A 151 -5.67 47.62 3.85
CA LEU A 151 -6.32 47.54 2.52
C LEU A 151 -5.71 46.46 1.63
N ASN A 152 -4.38 46.39 1.57
CA ASN A 152 -3.63 45.44 0.76
C ASN A 152 -2.58 44.76 1.57
N ILE A 153 -2.40 43.47 1.37
CA ILE A 153 -1.28 42.69 1.88
C ILE A 153 -0.56 42.04 0.70
N GLU A 154 0.75 42.17 0.70
CA GLU A 154 1.66 41.53 -0.24
C GLU A 154 2.73 40.78 0.56
N MET A 155 2.87 39.49 0.36
CA MET A 155 3.95 38.66 0.88
C MET A 155 4.72 38.10 -0.31
N ILE A 156 6.04 38.20 -0.29
CA ILE A 156 6.90 37.75 -1.38
C ILE A 156 8.00 36.86 -0.79
N ASP A 157 8.15 35.70 -1.40
CA ASP A 157 9.22 34.72 -1.08
C ASP A 157 9.24 34.34 0.42
N GLY A 158 8.07 34.11 0.99
CA GLY A 158 7.94 33.70 2.40
C GLY A 158 8.31 32.25 2.63
N GLU A 159 8.69 31.95 3.89
CA GLU A 159 8.86 30.58 4.39
C GLU A 159 8.02 30.37 5.65
N PHE A 160 7.46 29.19 5.76
CA PHE A 160 6.72 28.74 6.94
C PHE A 160 7.28 27.40 7.40
N HIS A 161 7.68 27.31 8.66
CA HIS A 161 8.18 26.11 9.29
C HIS A 161 7.23 25.71 10.42
N PHE A 162 6.78 24.46 10.38
CA PHE A 162 5.92 23.87 11.39
C PHE A 162 6.64 22.71 12.08
N THR A 163 6.55 22.67 13.40
CA THR A 163 7.05 21.58 14.23
C THR A 163 5.98 21.22 15.25
N ASP A 164 5.57 19.96 15.27
CA ASP A 164 4.78 19.38 16.33
C ASP A 164 5.72 18.66 17.30
N THR A 165 5.61 18.93 18.59
CA THR A 165 6.49 18.36 19.61
C THR A 165 5.95 17.05 20.20
N GLU A 166 4.69 16.74 19.99
CA GLU A 166 4.03 15.52 20.47
C GLU A 166 4.15 14.39 19.43
N ILE A 167 3.71 14.69 18.23
CA ILE A 167 3.93 13.85 17.08
C ILE A 167 5.20 14.36 16.41
N PRO A 168 6.22 13.54 16.11
CA PRO A 168 7.49 14.01 15.53
C PRO A 168 7.31 14.44 14.07
N VAL A 169 6.48 15.47 13.88
CA VAL A 169 6.13 16.04 12.58
C VAL A 169 6.85 17.36 12.37
N GLN A 170 7.56 17.45 11.27
CA GLN A 170 8.21 18.68 10.83
C GLN A 170 7.99 18.88 9.34
N TYR A 171 7.49 20.04 8.96
CA TYR A 171 7.38 20.40 7.55
C TYR A 171 7.60 21.89 7.32
N SER A 172 7.85 22.25 6.08
CA SER A 172 7.97 23.65 5.70
C SER A 172 7.32 23.90 4.35
N PHE A 173 6.87 25.14 4.16
CA PHE A 173 6.49 25.69 2.87
C PHE A 173 7.47 26.81 2.50
N LYS A 174 7.83 26.93 1.24
CA LYS A 174 8.78 27.90 0.69
C LYS A 174 8.19 28.63 -0.48
N ASN A 175 8.85 29.73 -0.86
CA ASN A 175 8.42 30.55 -1.98
C ASN A 175 6.92 30.93 -1.83
N ILE A 176 6.54 31.32 -0.61
CA ILE A 176 5.16 31.72 -0.31
C ILE A 176 4.94 33.13 -0.83
N ASP A 177 4.09 33.25 -1.84
CA ASP A 177 3.62 34.55 -2.35
C ASP A 177 2.13 34.71 -2.04
N ILE A 178 1.74 35.83 -1.47
CA ILE A 178 0.35 36.16 -1.18
C ILE A 178 0.08 37.59 -1.67
N THR A 179 -0.99 37.80 -2.39
CA THR A 179 -1.42 39.11 -2.86
C THR A 179 -2.93 39.30 -2.71
N SER A 180 -3.35 40.35 -2.04
CA SER A 180 -4.77 40.65 -1.78
C SER A 180 -5.35 41.65 -2.79
N GLU A 181 -5.10 41.58 -4.02
CA GLU A 181 -5.68 42.30 -5.17
C GLU A 181 -6.51 43.59 -4.88
N GLY A 182 -6.05 44.44 -3.97
CA GLY A 182 -6.66 45.72 -3.72
C GLY A 182 -7.97 45.75 -2.91
N TYR A 183 -8.39 44.67 -2.35
CA TYR A 183 -9.53 44.59 -1.45
C TYR A 183 -9.20 45.04 -0.04
N ARG A 184 -10.16 45.67 0.64
CA ARG A 184 -10.01 46.07 2.03
C ARG A 184 -10.11 44.85 2.95
N TRP A 185 -9.18 44.74 3.86
CA TRP A 185 -9.15 43.70 4.89
C TRP A 185 -9.97 44.02 6.16
N ASP A 186 -10.55 45.22 6.19
CA ASP A 186 -11.46 45.68 7.22
C ASP A 186 -12.95 45.47 6.86
N VAL A 187 -13.23 44.78 5.77
CA VAL A 187 -14.59 44.37 5.36
C VAL A 187 -14.80 42.89 5.71
N ASP A 188 -16.05 42.48 5.68
CA ASP A 188 -16.47 41.10 6.04
C ASP A 188 -15.82 40.01 5.18
N THR A 189 -15.19 40.38 4.07
CA THR A 189 -14.65 39.44 3.07
C THR A 189 -13.21 39.77 2.71
N ILE A 190 -12.32 38.80 2.90
CA ILE A 190 -10.91 38.85 2.57
C ILE A 190 -10.68 37.98 1.33
N SER A 191 -10.01 38.56 0.32
CA SER A 191 -9.67 37.82 -0.91
C SER A 191 -8.18 37.89 -1.15
N ALA A 192 -7.58 36.76 -1.51
CA ALA A 192 -6.16 36.71 -1.83
C ALA A 192 -5.84 35.60 -2.87
N ALA A 193 -4.94 35.94 -3.77
CA ALA A 193 -4.20 34.97 -4.54
C ALA A 193 -2.99 34.51 -3.73
N PHE A 194 -2.66 33.21 -3.81
CA PHE A 194 -1.53 32.63 -3.10
C PHE A 194 -0.82 31.57 -3.94
N SER A 195 0.47 31.38 -3.68
CA SER A 195 1.24 30.24 -4.17
C SER A 195 2.31 29.88 -3.16
N PHE A 196 2.69 28.60 -3.11
CA PHE A 196 3.80 28.10 -2.32
C PHE A 196 4.30 26.76 -2.83
N GLU A 197 5.52 26.39 -2.45
CA GLU A 197 6.14 25.10 -2.73
C GLU A 197 6.33 24.32 -1.44
N SER A 198 6.27 22.98 -1.54
CA SER A 198 6.62 22.11 -0.42
C SER A 198 8.11 22.19 -0.12
N GLY A 199 8.48 22.39 1.11
CA GLY A 199 9.86 22.32 1.58
C GLY A 199 10.33 20.91 1.87
N ILE A 200 9.41 19.91 1.86
CA ILE A 200 9.68 18.48 2.03
C ILE A 200 9.18 17.76 0.78
N GLY A 201 10.07 17.04 0.08
CA GLY A 201 9.73 16.45 -1.20
C GLY A 201 9.74 17.49 -2.33
N GLY A 202 8.66 17.61 -3.06
CA GLY A 202 8.52 18.55 -4.17
C GLY A 202 7.06 18.93 -4.41
N GLY A 203 6.85 19.74 -5.45
CA GLY A 203 5.54 20.19 -5.87
C GLY A 203 5.09 21.48 -5.21
N GLY A 204 4.02 22.04 -5.75
CA GLY A 204 3.53 23.33 -5.33
C GLY A 204 2.02 23.44 -5.36
N VAL A 205 1.54 24.47 -4.73
CA VAL A 205 0.13 24.83 -4.64
C VAL A 205 -0.03 26.28 -5.03
N ALA A 206 -1.00 26.58 -5.89
CA ALA A 206 -1.38 27.94 -6.22
C ALA A 206 -2.91 28.04 -6.20
N GLY A 207 -3.40 29.23 -5.90
CA GLY A 207 -4.84 29.39 -5.86
C GLY A 207 -5.30 30.79 -5.53
N TYR A 208 -6.60 30.88 -5.40
CA TYR A 208 -7.32 32.07 -5.00
C TYR A 208 -8.30 31.69 -3.90
N THR A 209 -8.37 32.51 -2.87
CA THR A 209 -9.33 32.33 -1.79
C THR A 209 -10.13 33.58 -1.52
N ASN A 210 -11.34 33.39 -1.05
CA ASN A 210 -12.23 34.44 -0.59
C ASN A 210 -12.89 33.94 0.71
N VAL A 211 -12.65 34.60 1.82
CA VAL A 211 -13.13 34.22 3.14
C VAL A 211 -13.98 35.33 3.73
N ASN A 212 -15.22 35.03 4.09
CA ASN A 212 -16.05 35.93 4.85
C ASN A 212 -15.80 35.70 6.34
N THR A 213 -15.22 36.68 7.00
CA THR A 213 -14.80 36.60 8.41
C THR A 213 -15.93 36.65 9.41
N VAL A 214 -17.10 37.16 9.04
CA VAL A 214 -18.30 37.25 9.88
C VAL A 214 -19.13 35.97 9.78
N GLN A 215 -19.38 35.52 8.54
CA GLN A 215 -20.16 34.30 8.29
C GLN A 215 -19.32 33.03 8.36
N LEU A 216 -17.99 33.17 8.44
CA LEU A 216 -17.03 32.08 8.40
C LEU A 216 -17.27 31.13 7.20
N SER A 217 -17.61 31.74 6.06
CA SER A 217 -17.77 31.04 4.79
C SER A 217 -16.57 31.29 3.89
N TYR A 218 -16.24 30.33 3.05
CA TYR A 218 -15.10 30.42 2.16
C TYR A 218 -15.45 30.02 0.72
N PHE A 219 -14.67 30.57 -0.20
CA PHE A 219 -14.50 30.08 -1.56
C PHE A 219 -13.01 29.85 -1.78
N LEU A 220 -12.66 28.72 -2.41
CA LEU A 220 -11.30 28.31 -2.72
C LEU A 220 -11.25 27.80 -4.15
N ASP A 221 -10.34 28.33 -4.93
CA ASP A 221 -9.94 27.83 -6.25
C ASP A 221 -8.47 27.45 -6.13
N ILE A 222 -8.15 26.17 -6.27
CA ILE A 222 -6.83 25.62 -5.94
C ILE A 222 -6.32 24.72 -7.05
N GLN A 223 -5.07 24.92 -7.42
CA GLN A 223 -4.29 24.07 -8.31
C GLN A 223 -3.11 23.51 -7.54
N VAL A 224 -3.00 22.18 -7.52
CA VAL A 224 -1.91 21.43 -6.90
C VAL A 224 -1.14 20.72 -8.00
N GLN A 225 0.19 20.84 -8.00
CA GLN A 225 1.05 20.24 -9.01
C GLN A 225 2.15 19.43 -8.35
N GLN A 226 2.15 18.11 -8.61
CA GLN A 226 3.18 17.16 -8.17
C GLN A 226 3.53 17.28 -6.67
N LEU A 227 2.54 17.59 -5.83
CA LEU A 227 2.75 17.75 -4.40
C LEU A 227 3.10 16.38 -3.77
N ASP A 228 4.30 16.30 -3.23
CA ASP A 228 4.75 15.09 -2.51
C ASP A 228 4.00 14.97 -1.18
N LEU A 229 3.25 13.88 -1.01
CA LEU A 229 2.47 13.61 0.19
C LEU A 229 3.32 13.05 1.35
N LYS A 230 4.63 13.21 1.30
CA LYS A 230 5.55 12.80 2.38
C LYS A 230 5.23 13.46 3.73
N ILE A 231 4.55 14.59 3.72
CA ILE A 231 4.02 15.20 4.94
C ILE A 231 3.06 14.24 5.67
N ILE A 232 2.25 13.47 4.93
CA ILE A 232 1.32 12.49 5.48
C ILE A 232 2.07 11.32 6.13
N ASP A 233 3.22 10.93 5.57
CA ASP A 233 4.06 9.85 6.10
C ASP A 233 4.45 10.06 7.57
N GLN A 234 4.72 11.30 7.95
CA GLN A 234 5.07 11.65 9.33
C GLN A 234 3.90 11.39 10.30
N TYR A 235 2.68 11.70 9.89
CA TYR A 235 1.47 11.45 10.69
C TYR A 235 1.06 9.97 10.69
N LEU A 236 1.41 9.20 9.65
CA LEU A 236 1.14 7.76 9.58
C LEU A 236 2.02 6.96 10.53
N ALA A 237 3.24 7.44 10.79
CA ALA A 237 4.24 6.71 11.58
C ALA A 237 3.74 6.34 13.00
N ASP A 238 2.92 7.18 13.61
CA ASP A 238 2.33 6.91 14.93
C ASP A 238 1.09 6.01 14.89
N LEU A 239 0.44 5.92 13.73
CA LEU A 239 -0.82 5.20 13.59
C LEU A 239 -0.64 3.77 13.11
N MET A 240 0.47 3.45 12.43
CA MET A 240 0.61 2.24 11.64
C MET A 240 2.02 1.66 11.70
N ASN A 241 2.10 0.33 11.67
CA ASN A 241 3.36 -0.40 11.50
C ASN A 241 3.61 -0.65 10.01
N TYR A 242 4.34 0.25 9.37
CA TYR A 242 4.73 0.13 7.97
C TYR A 242 6.17 0.62 7.78
N GLY A 243 6.75 0.42 6.60
CA GLY A 243 8.13 0.81 6.34
C GLY A 243 8.30 1.88 5.27
N GLN A 244 7.28 2.08 4.42
CA GLN A 244 7.34 3.06 3.34
C GLN A 244 5.96 3.57 2.97
N PHE A 245 5.88 4.88 2.77
CA PHE A 245 4.77 5.58 2.13
C PHE A 245 5.31 6.59 1.12
N THR A 246 4.75 6.60 -0.09
CA THR A 246 5.00 7.65 -1.10
C THR A 246 3.74 7.87 -1.93
N ALA A 247 3.47 9.11 -2.28
CA ALA A 247 2.43 9.48 -3.22
C ALA A 247 2.64 10.92 -3.72
N LEU A 248 2.17 11.22 -4.92
CA LEU A 248 2.12 12.57 -5.48
C LEU A 248 0.67 12.96 -5.70
N LEU A 249 0.35 14.23 -5.46
CA LEU A 249 -0.99 14.79 -5.66
C LEU A 249 -0.97 15.84 -6.75
N ASP A 250 -1.82 15.68 -7.75
CA ASP A 250 -2.23 16.70 -8.68
C ASP A 250 -3.71 17.03 -8.44
N ALA A 251 -4.11 18.30 -8.44
CA ALA A 251 -5.50 18.69 -8.29
C ALA A 251 -5.83 20.02 -8.99
N ASP A 252 -7.07 20.14 -9.41
CA ASP A 252 -7.69 21.38 -9.90
C ASP A 252 -9.11 21.39 -9.33
N LEU A 253 -9.30 22.13 -8.24
CA LEU A 253 -10.50 22.04 -7.42
C LEU A 253 -11.06 23.43 -7.13
N GLN A 254 -12.37 23.56 -7.22
CA GLN A 254 -13.10 24.70 -6.69
C GLN A 254 -13.98 24.21 -5.54
N ALA A 255 -13.89 24.86 -4.41
CA ALA A 255 -14.66 24.54 -3.22
C ALA A 255 -15.25 25.79 -2.58
N SER A 256 -16.46 25.67 -2.04
CA SER A 256 -17.08 26.68 -1.21
C SER A 256 -17.76 26.01 -0.02
N GLY A 257 -17.74 26.68 1.12
CA GLY A 257 -18.25 26.05 2.34
C GLY A 257 -18.26 26.95 3.56
N SER A 258 -18.37 26.34 4.71
CA SER A 258 -18.31 27.01 6.02
C SER A 258 -17.20 26.43 6.86
N LEU A 259 -16.41 27.28 7.51
CA LEU A 259 -15.39 26.89 8.48
C LEU A 259 -16.00 26.32 9.79
N LEU A 260 -17.25 26.71 10.09
CA LEU A 260 -17.95 26.22 11.28
C LEU A 260 -18.63 24.86 11.08
N ASN A 261 -19.02 24.55 9.86
CA ASN A 261 -19.76 23.34 9.57
C ASN A 261 -19.21 22.69 8.29
N PRO A 262 -18.35 21.68 8.40
CA PRO A 262 -17.75 20.98 7.28
C PRO A 262 -18.77 20.30 6.34
N GLU A 263 -20.01 20.04 6.80
CA GLU A 263 -21.06 19.48 5.96
C GLU A 263 -21.53 20.49 4.89
N ILE A 264 -21.38 21.79 5.16
CA ILE A 264 -21.64 22.87 4.19
C ILE A 264 -20.45 23.02 3.26
N LEU A 265 -20.25 22.02 2.42
CA LEU A 265 -19.27 22.01 1.34
C LEU A 265 -19.97 21.85 -0.01
N THR A 266 -19.52 22.59 -1.00
CA THR A 266 -19.78 22.27 -2.41
C THR A 266 -18.44 22.29 -3.12
N ALA A 267 -18.06 21.18 -3.78
CA ALA A 267 -16.80 21.07 -4.49
C ALA A 267 -17.01 20.54 -5.91
N THR A 268 -16.22 21.05 -6.86
CA THR A 268 -16.15 20.64 -8.26
C THR A 268 -14.68 20.56 -8.68
N GLY A 269 -14.39 19.85 -9.77
CA GLY A 269 -13.04 19.76 -10.32
C GLY A 269 -12.51 18.35 -10.41
N ASN A 270 -11.22 18.17 -10.28
CA ASN A 270 -10.62 16.85 -10.35
C ASN A 270 -9.35 16.79 -9.46
N PHE A 271 -9.02 15.57 -9.04
CA PHE A 271 -7.73 15.28 -8.45
C PHE A 271 -7.18 13.93 -8.92
N GLU A 272 -5.87 13.81 -8.91
CA GLU A 272 -5.14 12.59 -9.21
C GLU A 272 -4.12 12.31 -8.10
N ILE A 273 -4.12 11.10 -7.58
CA ILE A 273 -3.02 10.59 -6.75
C ILE A 273 -2.19 9.69 -7.64
N LEU A 274 -0.89 9.97 -7.71
CA LEU A 274 0.07 9.30 -8.58
C LEU A 274 1.12 8.57 -7.76
N ASP A 275 1.62 7.45 -8.31
CA ASP A 275 2.73 6.69 -7.75
C ASP A 275 2.59 6.40 -6.25
N PHE A 276 1.38 5.96 -5.87
CA PHE A 276 1.07 5.60 -4.50
C PHE A 276 1.71 4.27 -4.13
N HIS A 277 2.50 4.26 -3.08
CA HIS A 277 3.10 3.07 -2.48
C HIS A 277 2.94 3.10 -0.97
N PHE A 278 2.40 2.03 -0.43
CA PHE A 278 2.29 1.80 1.00
C PHE A 278 2.69 0.35 1.30
N GLY A 279 3.78 0.14 2.02
CA GLY A 279 4.33 -1.19 2.19
C GLY A 279 5.43 -1.32 3.23
N LYS A 280 6.07 -2.49 3.25
CA LYS A 280 7.21 -2.79 4.12
C LYS A 280 8.48 -2.08 3.67
N ASN A 281 8.69 -1.99 2.36
CA ASN A 281 9.87 -1.39 1.73
C ASN A 281 9.60 -1.19 0.23
N ILE A 282 10.56 -0.62 -0.50
CA ILE A 282 10.47 -0.28 -1.94
C ILE A 282 10.05 -1.46 -2.85
N SER A 283 10.22 -2.70 -2.42
CA SER A 283 9.94 -3.89 -3.22
C SER A 283 8.71 -4.68 -2.76
N GLU A 284 8.12 -4.33 -1.62
CA GLU A 284 7.02 -5.07 -0.98
C GLU A 284 5.93 -4.13 -0.50
N ASP A 285 5.03 -3.80 -1.41
CA ASP A 285 3.84 -3.01 -1.12
C ASP A 285 2.72 -3.86 -0.54
N TYR A 286 2.00 -3.32 0.45
CA TYR A 286 0.68 -3.81 0.89
C TYR A 286 -0.41 -3.28 -0.01
N ALA A 287 -0.30 -2.01 -0.40
CA ALA A 287 -1.17 -1.36 -1.36
C ALA A 287 -0.36 -0.41 -2.23
N ALA A 288 -0.59 -0.43 -3.54
CA ALA A 288 0.03 0.49 -4.49
C ALA A 288 -0.90 0.75 -5.68
N PHE A 289 -0.70 1.86 -6.35
CA PHE A 289 -1.30 2.12 -7.65
C PHE A 289 -0.50 3.19 -8.41
N GLU A 290 -0.53 3.11 -9.73
CA GLU A 290 0.11 4.12 -10.58
C GLU A 290 -0.68 5.43 -10.60
N LYS A 291 -2.02 5.33 -10.68
CA LYS A 291 -2.90 6.49 -10.77
C LYS A 291 -4.27 6.19 -10.18
N PHE A 292 -4.73 7.08 -9.31
CA PHE A 292 -6.13 7.18 -8.89
C PHE A 292 -6.66 8.56 -9.27
N ARG A 293 -7.63 8.62 -10.18
CA ARG A 293 -8.24 9.86 -10.66
C ARG A 293 -9.70 9.92 -10.30
N VAL A 294 -10.11 11.07 -9.80
CA VAL A 294 -11.51 11.40 -9.51
C VAL A 294 -11.88 12.70 -10.21
N VAL A 295 -12.95 12.68 -11.00
CA VAL A 295 -13.54 13.87 -11.62
C VAL A 295 -14.88 14.15 -10.94
N ILE A 296 -14.99 15.32 -10.31
CA ILE A 296 -16.11 15.73 -9.48
C ILE A 296 -16.94 16.76 -10.25
N ASN A 297 -18.15 16.39 -10.65
CA ASN A 297 -19.09 17.32 -11.23
C ASN A 297 -19.76 18.19 -10.15
N GLU A 298 -20.20 17.58 -9.05
CA GLU A 298 -20.70 18.26 -7.87
C GLU A 298 -20.63 17.33 -6.66
N LEU A 299 -19.93 17.76 -5.62
CA LEU A 299 -19.95 17.14 -4.31
C LEU A 299 -20.56 18.11 -3.31
N SER A 300 -21.74 17.82 -2.79
CA SER A 300 -22.40 18.63 -1.78
C SER A 300 -23.09 17.74 -0.74
N PRO A 301 -22.39 17.42 0.37
CA PRO A 301 -22.91 16.54 1.42
C PRO A 301 -24.22 17.06 2.05
N GLN A 302 -24.31 18.35 2.33
CA GLN A 302 -25.53 18.98 2.86
C GLN A 302 -26.75 18.82 1.93
N LYS A 303 -26.55 18.94 0.61
CA LYS A 303 -27.61 18.76 -0.39
C LYS A 303 -27.84 17.29 -0.74
N HIS A 304 -27.05 16.37 -0.15
CA HIS A 304 -27.02 14.94 -0.52
C HIS A 304 -26.78 14.71 -2.01
N ILE A 305 -25.87 15.52 -2.61
CA ILE A 305 -25.45 15.39 -4.02
C ILE A 305 -24.02 14.88 -4.06
N TYR A 306 -23.82 13.76 -4.73
CA TYR A 306 -22.53 13.12 -4.97
C TYR A 306 -22.46 12.73 -6.45
N ASN A 307 -22.04 13.67 -7.27
CA ASN A 307 -21.99 13.51 -8.73
C ASN A 307 -20.53 13.48 -9.20
N PHE A 308 -20.10 12.32 -9.66
CA PHE A 308 -18.77 12.08 -10.20
C PHE A 308 -18.89 11.69 -11.67
N ASP A 309 -18.07 12.26 -12.54
CA ASP A 309 -18.00 11.85 -13.94
C ASP A 309 -17.22 10.54 -14.06
N THR A 310 -16.01 10.50 -13.50
CA THR A 310 -15.09 9.38 -13.63
C THR A 310 -14.40 9.04 -12.32
N LEU A 311 -14.35 7.75 -12.01
CA LEU A 311 -13.49 7.14 -11.01
C LEU A 311 -12.57 6.15 -11.72
N LEU A 312 -11.27 6.44 -11.78
CA LEU A 312 -10.28 5.62 -12.48
C LEU A 312 -9.18 5.20 -11.53
N LEU A 313 -8.88 3.90 -11.49
CA LEU A 313 -7.78 3.34 -10.72
C LEU A 313 -6.92 2.45 -11.62
N ASN A 314 -5.68 2.84 -11.86
CA ASN A 314 -4.75 2.12 -12.74
C ASN A 314 -3.71 1.36 -11.93
N LYS A 315 -3.45 0.11 -12.34
CA LYS A 315 -2.42 -0.78 -11.78
C LYS A 315 -2.48 -0.87 -10.27
N ALA A 316 -3.69 -0.97 -9.72
CA ALA A 316 -3.87 -1.17 -8.29
C ALA A 316 -3.25 -2.50 -7.87
N LEU A 317 -2.47 -2.49 -6.78
CA LEU A 317 -1.96 -3.67 -6.11
C LEU A 317 -2.53 -3.71 -4.70
N VAL A 318 -3.06 -4.87 -4.30
CA VAL A 318 -3.48 -5.14 -2.93
C VAL A 318 -2.89 -6.48 -2.50
N LEU A 319 -2.17 -6.47 -1.39
CA LEU A 319 -1.61 -7.65 -0.74
C LEU A 319 -2.36 -7.92 0.56
N TYR A 320 -3.00 -9.09 0.63
CA TYR A 320 -3.58 -9.60 1.87
C TYR A 320 -2.83 -10.84 2.33
N GLU A 321 -2.35 -10.83 3.57
CA GLU A 321 -1.60 -11.92 4.18
C GLU A 321 -2.32 -12.42 5.44
N GLN A 322 -2.68 -13.70 5.45
CA GLN A 322 -3.26 -14.39 6.59
C GLN A 322 -2.18 -15.08 7.39
N TYR A 323 -2.14 -14.88 8.70
CA TYR A 323 -1.25 -15.57 9.62
C TYR A 323 -2.02 -16.55 10.52
N ASP A 324 -1.37 -17.15 11.51
CA ASP A 324 -2.02 -18.11 12.42
C ASP A 324 -3.14 -17.49 13.26
N TYR A 325 -2.99 -16.26 13.69
CA TYR A 325 -3.91 -15.56 14.60
C TYR A 325 -4.38 -14.20 14.07
N LEU A 326 -3.51 -13.49 13.35
CA LEU A 326 -3.76 -12.16 12.83
C LEU A 326 -3.59 -12.16 11.31
N ASP A 327 -3.91 -11.06 10.68
CA ASP A 327 -3.59 -10.78 9.30
C ASP A 327 -2.65 -9.55 9.19
N ASN A 328 -2.22 -9.20 7.97
CA ASN A 328 -1.36 -8.05 7.79
C ASN A 328 -2.05 -6.73 8.16
N LEU A 329 -3.35 -6.60 7.97
CA LEU A 329 -4.08 -5.39 8.33
C LEU A 329 -4.08 -5.20 9.85
N GLN A 330 -4.36 -6.26 10.61
CA GLN A 330 -4.31 -6.23 12.07
C GLN A 330 -2.91 -5.93 12.60
N ASN A 331 -1.86 -6.43 11.94
CA ASN A 331 -0.48 -6.10 12.33
C ASN A 331 -0.07 -4.66 11.98
N ILE A 332 -0.64 -4.10 10.90
CA ILE A 332 -0.38 -2.72 10.48
C ILE A 332 -1.10 -1.73 11.39
N PHE A 333 -2.40 -1.94 11.63
CA PHE A 333 -3.29 -0.99 12.31
C PHE A 333 -3.50 -1.29 13.80
N GLY A 334 -2.97 -2.39 14.34
CA GLY A 334 -3.28 -2.92 15.66
C GLY A 334 -4.50 -3.84 15.65
N GLU A 335 -4.64 -4.67 16.67
CA GLU A 335 -5.81 -5.52 16.87
C GLU A 335 -7.03 -4.61 17.13
N ASP A 336 -8.09 -4.76 16.35
CA ASP A 336 -9.29 -3.91 16.37
C ASP A 336 -9.05 -2.40 16.08
N GLY A 337 -7.89 -2.03 15.53
CA GLY A 337 -7.53 -0.63 15.26
C GLY A 337 -7.10 0.16 16.50
N ASP A 338 -6.59 -0.51 17.52
CA ASP A 338 -6.19 0.09 18.80
C ASP A 338 -5.15 1.21 18.64
N ASN A 339 -4.27 1.13 17.66
CA ASN A 339 -3.30 2.18 17.38
C ASN A 339 -3.96 3.49 16.97
N ILE A 340 -5.02 3.42 16.16
CA ILE A 340 -5.81 4.59 15.75
C ILE A 340 -6.64 5.12 16.93
N ALA A 341 -7.19 4.24 17.76
CA ALA A 341 -7.98 4.62 18.93
C ALA A 341 -7.13 5.33 20.01
N ALA A 342 -5.86 4.95 20.14
CA ALA A 342 -4.95 5.59 21.11
C ALA A 342 -4.58 7.03 20.72
N ALA A 343 -4.54 7.34 19.41
CA ALA A 343 -4.18 8.66 18.88
C ALA A 343 -5.36 9.68 18.86
N THR A 344 -6.57 9.29 19.25
CA THR A 344 -7.79 10.14 19.18
C THR A 344 -7.89 11.26 20.20
N GLY A 345 -6.82 11.67 20.84
CA GLY A 345 -6.79 12.84 21.75
C GLY A 345 -6.04 14.06 21.18
N GLU A 346 -5.30 13.90 20.10
CA GLU A 346 -4.38 14.88 19.54
C GLU A 346 -4.75 15.20 18.10
N PHE A 347 -4.43 16.39 17.62
CA PHE A 347 -4.62 16.74 16.20
C PHE A 347 -3.73 15.86 15.33
N ASN A 348 -4.33 15.02 14.52
CA ASN A 348 -3.62 14.23 13.51
C ASN A 348 -4.30 14.42 12.15
N LEU A 349 -3.60 15.04 11.22
CA LEU A 349 -4.11 15.34 9.87
C LEU A 349 -4.67 14.10 9.14
N VAL A 350 -4.04 12.93 9.33
CA VAL A 350 -4.49 11.68 8.70
C VAL A 350 -5.81 11.21 9.30
N ILE A 351 -6.00 11.35 10.62
CA ILE A 351 -7.25 11.02 11.28
C ILE A 351 -8.37 11.95 10.81
N GLU A 352 -8.11 13.24 10.72
CA GLU A 352 -9.09 14.23 10.23
C GLU A 352 -9.51 13.92 8.78
N ILE A 353 -8.56 13.65 7.89
CA ILE A 353 -8.83 13.21 6.52
C ILE A 353 -9.65 11.92 6.52
N ALA A 354 -9.26 10.92 7.33
CA ALA A 354 -9.96 9.63 7.39
C ALA A 354 -11.39 9.78 7.93
N GLN A 355 -11.61 10.62 8.95
CA GLN A 355 -12.94 10.93 9.47
C GLN A 355 -13.81 11.62 8.41
N TYR A 356 -13.23 12.57 7.66
CA TYR A 356 -13.95 13.24 6.59
C TYR A 356 -14.30 12.31 5.43
N VAL A 357 -13.35 11.44 5.01
CA VAL A 357 -13.62 10.39 4.01
C VAL A 357 -14.70 9.42 4.50
N LYS A 358 -14.65 9.02 5.77
CA LYS A 358 -15.69 8.17 6.39
C LYS A 358 -17.06 8.86 6.39
N PHE A 359 -17.11 10.16 6.70
CA PHE A 359 -18.32 10.97 6.62
C PHE A 359 -18.90 11.00 5.21
N ILE A 360 -18.06 11.29 4.20
CA ILE A 360 -18.48 11.26 2.78
C ILE A 360 -18.97 9.86 2.40
N ALA A 361 -18.24 8.81 2.72
CA ALA A 361 -18.59 7.43 2.37
C ALA A 361 -19.90 6.98 3.03
N LYS A 362 -20.12 7.32 4.29
CA LYS A 362 -21.37 7.02 5.02
C LYS A 362 -22.59 7.68 4.36
N ASN A 363 -22.42 8.91 3.91
CA ASN A 363 -23.51 9.68 3.30
C ASN A 363 -23.72 9.34 1.80
N PHE A 364 -22.70 8.83 1.12
CA PHE A 364 -22.77 8.49 -0.29
C PHE A 364 -23.93 7.56 -0.62
N PHE A 365 -24.05 6.42 0.04
CA PHE A 365 -25.08 5.43 -0.27
C PHE A 365 -26.51 5.88 0.10
N SER A 366 -26.64 6.79 1.07
CA SER A 366 -27.93 7.39 1.45
C SER A 366 -28.32 8.56 0.53
N SER A 367 -27.38 9.14 -0.19
CA SER A 367 -27.54 10.33 -1.03
C SER A 367 -28.14 10.04 -2.41
N ASN A 368 -28.27 11.10 -3.21
CA ASN A 368 -28.47 11.01 -4.65
C ASN A 368 -27.09 10.96 -5.31
N TYR A 369 -26.54 9.75 -5.43
CA TYR A 369 -25.24 9.56 -6.07
C TYR A 369 -25.39 9.29 -7.57
N GLU A 370 -24.41 9.78 -8.31
CA GLU A 370 -24.23 9.51 -9.72
C GLU A 370 -22.74 9.39 -10.02
N VAL A 371 -22.33 8.28 -10.64
CA VAL A 371 -20.98 8.08 -11.15
C VAL A 371 -21.12 7.69 -12.62
N GLY A 372 -20.59 8.51 -13.52
CA GLY A 372 -20.67 8.28 -14.96
C GLY A 372 -19.93 7.01 -15.35
N SER A 373 -18.69 6.84 -14.87
CA SER A 373 -17.90 5.63 -15.10
C SER A 373 -17.01 5.27 -13.89
N LEU A 374 -16.93 3.98 -13.60
CA LEU A 374 -15.95 3.38 -12.68
C LEU A 374 -15.07 2.43 -13.48
N ASP A 375 -13.78 2.69 -13.48
CA ASP A 375 -12.78 1.89 -14.16
C ASP A 375 -11.65 1.51 -13.21
N ILE A 376 -11.43 0.22 -13.00
CA ILE A 376 -10.19 -0.31 -12.44
C ILE A 376 -9.49 -1.05 -13.57
N ARG A 377 -8.24 -0.69 -13.87
CA ARG A 377 -7.48 -1.23 -14.99
C ARG A 377 -6.18 -1.86 -14.54
N ASP A 378 -5.92 -3.04 -15.06
CA ASP A 378 -4.66 -3.76 -14.89
C ASP A 378 -4.25 -3.94 -13.42
N GLY A 379 -5.25 -4.14 -12.54
CA GLY A 379 -5.04 -4.35 -11.13
C GLY A 379 -4.42 -5.71 -10.82
N LYS A 380 -3.85 -5.83 -9.63
CA LYS A 380 -3.24 -7.03 -9.07
C LYS A 380 -3.72 -7.24 -7.64
N VAL A 381 -4.22 -8.42 -7.34
CA VAL A 381 -4.61 -8.81 -5.99
C VAL A 381 -3.83 -10.05 -5.61
N ILE A 382 -3.11 -10.00 -4.49
CA ILE A 382 -2.30 -11.09 -3.99
C ILE A 382 -2.87 -11.52 -2.64
N TYR A 383 -3.22 -12.80 -2.52
CA TYR A 383 -3.57 -13.43 -1.26
C TYR A 383 -2.51 -14.45 -0.87
N LYS A 384 -1.98 -14.34 0.33
CA LYS A 384 -1.05 -15.31 0.91
C LYS A 384 -1.60 -15.84 2.22
N ASP A 385 -1.49 -17.14 2.42
CA ASP A 385 -1.86 -17.81 3.68
C ASP A 385 -0.64 -18.52 4.27
N PHE A 386 -0.16 -17.99 5.38
CA PHE A 386 0.97 -18.51 6.16
C PHE A 386 0.50 -19.37 7.35
N SER A 387 -0.82 -19.55 7.54
CA SER A 387 -1.38 -20.39 8.61
C SER A 387 -1.13 -21.89 8.39
N LEU A 388 -0.74 -22.28 7.19
CA LEU A 388 -0.44 -23.65 6.80
C LEU A 388 1.04 -23.99 7.07
N ASN A 389 1.43 -25.24 6.85
CA ASN A 389 2.84 -25.68 6.95
C ASN A 389 3.71 -25.19 5.79
N GLU A 390 3.09 -24.96 4.63
CA GLU A 390 3.66 -24.38 3.43
C GLU A 390 2.81 -23.19 3.05
N LYS A 391 3.44 -22.12 2.56
CA LYS A 391 2.73 -20.92 2.14
C LYS A 391 1.77 -21.24 0.98
N PHE A 392 0.53 -20.82 1.10
CA PHE A 392 -0.39 -20.74 -0.04
C PHE A 392 -0.33 -19.35 -0.61
N GLU A 393 -0.32 -19.23 -1.94
CA GLU A 393 -0.35 -17.97 -2.64
C GLU A 393 -1.21 -18.07 -3.89
N ILE A 394 -2.12 -17.10 -4.05
CA ILE A 394 -2.90 -16.92 -5.28
C ILE A 394 -2.82 -15.45 -5.69
N GLU A 395 -2.66 -15.23 -6.98
CA GLU A 395 -2.47 -13.92 -7.55
C GLU A 395 -3.44 -13.70 -8.71
N LEU A 396 -4.26 -12.67 -8.59
CA LEU A 396 -5.11 -12.16 -9.65
C LEU A 396 -4.35 -11.06 -10.40
N HIS A 397 -4.09 -11.29 -11.67
CA HIS A 397 -3.46 -10.31 -12.56
C HIS A 397 -4.44 -9.72 -13.53
N THR A 398 -4.07 -8.56 -14.10
CA THR A 398 -4.94 -7.87 -15.06
C THR A 398 -6.38 -7.82 -14.57
N PHE A 399 -6.54 -7.53 -13.26
CA PHE A 399 -7.85 -7.38 -12.65
C PHE A 399 -8.47 -6.08 -13.15
N ASN A 400 -9.53 -6.21 -13.95
CA ASN A 400 -10.25 -5.07 -14.49
C ASN A 400 -11.67 -5.08 -13.95
N VAL A 401 -12.16 -3.91 -13.57
CA VAL A 401 -13.54 -3.68 -13.17
C VAL A 401 -14.08 -2.52 -13.97
N THR A 402 -15.25 -2.70 -14.55
CA THR A 402 -15.94 -1.64 -15.27
C THR A 402 -17.40 -1.56 -14.82
N ALA A 403 -17.85 -0.36 -14.57
CA ALA A 403 -19.26 -0.07 -14.37
C ALA A 403 -19.60 1.30 -14.95
N ASP A 404 -20.66 1.36 -15.73
CA ASP A 404 -21.14 2.58 -16.34
C ASP A 404 -22.45 3.02 -15.68
N SER A 405 -22.63 4.34 -15.55
CA SER A 405 -23.87 4.94 -15.09
C SER A 405 -24.36 4.37 -13.75
N ILE A 406 -23.50 4.47 -12.74
CA ILE A 406 -23.83 4.11 -11.37
C ILE A 406 -24.72 5.21 -10.80
N ASN A 407 -26.01 5.00 -10.79
CA ASN A 407 -26.99 6.01 -10.40
C ASN A 407 -28.14 5.37 -9.62
N LYS A 408 -28.55 5.98 -8.52
CA LYS A 408 -29.65 5.53 -7.67
C LYS A 408 -31.01 5.52 -8.40
N LYS A 409 -31.16 6.29 -9.48
CA LYS A 409 -32.37 6.32 -10.30
C LYS A 409 -32.46 5.12 -11.24
N ASN A 410 -31.36 4.44 -11.52
CA ASN A 410 -31.37 3.27 -12.40
C ASN A 410 -32.15 2.12 -11.76
N LEU A 411 -32.70 1.24 -12.59
CA LEU A 411 -33.34 0.01 -12.11
C LEU A 411 -32.28 -0.98 -11.59
N ARG A 412 -31.15 -1.06 -12.28
CA ARG A 412 -30.01 -1.94 -11.95
C ARG A 412 -28.71 -1.24 -12.30
N ILE A 413 -27.67 -1.49 -11.51
CA ILE A 413 -26.28 -1.14 -11.80
C ILE A 413 -25.56 -2.43 -12.19
N ASN A 414 -24.87 -2.41 -13.33
CA ASN A 414 -24.14 -3.56 -13.82
C ASN A 414 -22.63 -3.32 -13.68
N VAL A 415 -21.96 -4.22 -12.97
CA VAL A 415 -20.51 -4.23 -12.79
C VAL A 415 -19.95 -5.48 -13.46
N ARG A 416 -18.90 -5.32 -14.26
CA ARG A 416 -18.17 -6.42 -14.88
C ARG A 416 -16.75 -6.44 -14.37
N MET A 417 -16.28 -7.65 -14.04
CA MET A 417 -14.93 -7.88 -13.59
C MET A 417 -14.33 -9.02 -14.41
N ASN A 418 -13.07 -8.87 -14.78
CA ASN A 418 -12.29 -9.95 -15.38
C ASN A 418 -10.88 -9.94 -14.83
N SER A 419 -10.28 -11.12 -14.74
CA SER A 419 -8.90 -11.28 -14.29
C SER A 419 -8.27 -12.56 -14.81
N GLN A 420 -6.95 -12.60 -14.78
CA GLN A 420 -6.17 -13.82 -14.93
C GLN A 420 -5.67 -14.27 -13.56
N LEU A 421 -5.75 -15.57 -13.29
CA LEU A 421 -5.20 -16.17 -12.08
C LEU A 421 -3.84 -16.77 -12.41
N GLN A 422 -2.82 -16.39 -11.65
CA GLN A 422 -1.52 -17.05 -11.80
C GLN A 422 -1.44 -18.34 -10.96
N PRO A 423 -0.72 -19.34 -11.45
CA PRO A 423 -0.01 -19.41 -12.74
C PRO A 423 -0.91 -19.71 -13.94
N PHE A 424 -2.10 -20.24 -13.71
CA PHE A 424 -3.04 -20.67 -14.75
C PHE A 424 -4.45 -20.45 -14.27
N GLY A 425 -5.25 -19.82 -15.08
CA GLY A 425 -6.65 -19.60 -14.83
C GLY A 425 -7.12 -18.23 -15.27
N LYS A 426 -8.40 -18.10 -15.40
CA LYS A 426 -9.08 -16.83 -15.68
C LYS A 426 -10.41 -16.79 -14.92
N GLY A 427 -10.83 -15.58 -14.57
CA GLY A 427 -12.09 -15.33 -13.90
C GLY A 427 -12.86 -14.21 -14.55
N ASN A 428 -14.17 -14.39 -14.64
CA ASN A 428 -15.11 -13.38 -15.05
C ASN A 428 -16.24 -13.30 -14.03
N ILE A 429 -16.62 -12.10 -13.64
CA ILE A 429 -17.71 -11.85 -12.72
C ILE A 429 -18.60 -10.76 -13.32
N SER A 430 -19.91 -10.98 -13.28
CA SER A 430 -20.92 -9.98 -13.62
C SER A 430 -21.86 -9.84 -12.44
N LEU A 431 -21.93 -8.64 -11.89
CA LEU A 431 -22.81 -8.27 -10.81
C LEU A 431 -23.84 -7.28 -11.32
N SER A 432 -25.12 -7.54 -11.04
CA SER A 432 -26.21 -6.62 -11.30
C SER A 432 -26.93 -6.36 -10.00
N VAL A 433 -26.83 -5.14 -9.45
CA VAL A 433 -27.35 -4.77 -8.14
C VAL A 433 -28.45 -3.71 -8.26
N ASN A 434 -29.47 -3.82 -7.41
CA ASN A 434 -30.46 -2.77 -7.25
C ASN A 434 -29.85 -1.61 -6.44
N PRO A 435 -29.71 -0.41 -7.02
CA PRO A 435 -29.08 0.71 -6.31
C PRO A 435 -29.86 1.24 -5.11
N LYS A 436 -31.13 0.82 -4.97
CA LYS A 436 -32.01 1.20 -3.86
C LYS A 436 -32.04 0.17 -2.74
N ASP A 437 -31.57 -1.04 -3.02
CA ASP A 437 -31.57 -2.17 -2.08
C ASP A 437 -30.38 -3.08 -2.38
N SER A 438 -29.30 -2.94 -1.62
CA SER A 438 -28.09 -3.76 -1.77
C SER A 438 -28.29 -5.24 -1.48
N SER A 439 -29.41 -5.60 -0.86
CA SER A 439 -29.81 -6.99 -0.63
C SER A 439 -30.58 -7.61 -1.82
N ASP A 440 -30.71 -6.86 -2.92
CA ASP A 440 -31.30 -7.29 -4.19
C ASP A 440 -30.25 -7.23 -5.30
N PHE A 441 -29.63 -8.38 -5.62
CA PHE A 441 -28.61 -8.47 -6.66
C PHE A 441 -28.64 -9.82 -7.39
N ASP A 442 -28.09 -9.82 -8.60
CA ASP A 442 -27.75 -11.01 -9.38
C ASP A 442 -26.24 -11.04 -9.58
N LEU A 443 -25.62 -12.16 -9.24
CA LEU A 443 -24.18 -12.41 -9.42
C LEU A 443 -24.00 -13.60 -10.34
N VAL A 444 -23.20 -13.47 -11.38
CA VAL A 444 -22.76 -14.56 -12.24
C VAL A 444 -21.24 -14.57 -12.24
N TYR A 445 -20.66 -15.73 -11.98
CA TYR A 445 -19.20 -15.84 -12.00
C TYR A 445 -18.78 -17.13 -12.73
N GLU A 446 -17.61 -17.06 -13.36
CA GLU A 446 -16.96 -18.18 -14.04
C GLU A 446 -15.45 -18.08 -13.80
N PHE A 447 -14.91 -19.10 -13.17
CA PHE A 447 -13.46 -19.29 -13.01
C PHE A 447 -13.09 -20.59 -13.72
N SER A 448 -12.06 -20.56 -14.56
CA SER A 448 -11.68 -21.73 -15.36
C SER A 448 -10.17 -21.86 -15.51
N GLY A 449 -9.70 -23.11 -15.72
CA GLY A 449 -8.30 -23.41 -15.96
C GLY A 449 -7.40 -23.28 -14.73
N ILE A 450 -7.95 -23.27 -13.50
CA ILE A 450 -7.17 -23.16 -12.27
C ILE A 450 -6.45 -24.49 -12.02
N ALA A 451 -5.13 -24.48 -11.89
CA ALA A 451 -4.37 -25.70 -11.60
C ALA A 451 -4.65 -26.21 -10.18
N LEU A 452 -5.03 -27.48 -10.04
CA LEU A 452 -5.26 -28.10 -8.72
C LEU A 452 -4.01 -28.08 -7.84
N SER A 453 -2.83 -28.12 -8.42
CA SER A 453 -1.55 -28.05 -7.72
C SER A 453 -1.34 -26.75 -6.94
N MET A 454 -2.05 -25.68 -7.28
CA MET A 454 -2.04 -24.44 -6.50
C MET A 454 -2.52 -24.64 -5.07
N PHE A 455 -3.46 -25.58 -4.88
CA PHE A 455 -4.04 -25.88 -3.58
C PHE A 455 -3.24 -26.93 -2.78
N ASN A 456 -2.03 -27.29 -3.24
CA ASN A 456 -1.20 -28.28 -2.56
C ASN A 456 -0.88 -27.93 -1.11
N PRO A 457 -0.65 -26.69 -0.69
CA PRO A 457 -0.49 -26.36 0.73
C PRO A 457 -1.68 -26.81 1.58
N TYR A 458 -2.90 -26.61 1.11
CA TYR A 458 -4.12 -27.07 1.78
C TYR A 458 -4.27 -28.60 1.72
N THR A 459 -4.04 -29.23 0.55
CA THR A 459 -4.21 -30.66 0.41
C THR A 459 -3.15 -31.46 1.17
N LEU A 460 -1.95 -30.96 1.27
CA LEU A 460 -0.91 -31.51 2.13
C LEU A 460 -1.27 -31.38 3.61
N TYR A 461 -1.75 -30.23 4.01
CA TYR A 461 -2.15 -29.97 5.40
C TYR A 461 -3.28 -30.89 5.84
N TYR A 462 -4.34 -31.04 5.02
CA TYR A 462 -5.53 -31.81 5.39
C TYR A 462 -5.49 -33.29 5.02
N THR A 463 -4.81 -33.69 3.91
CA THR A 463 -4.91 -35.04 3.36
C THR A 463 -3.59 -35.79 3.25
N SER A 464 -2.46 -35.13 3.26
CA SER A 464 -1.12 -35.64 2.92
C SER A 464 -0.92 -36.00 1.43
N PHE A 465 -1.84 -35.69 0.56
CA PHE A 465 -1.76 -36.07 -0.85
C PHE A 465 -1.82 -34.80 -1.73
N PRO A 466 -0.67 -34.30 -2.20
CA PRO A 466 -0.67 -33.19 -3.14
C PRO A 466 -1.12 -33.63 -4.52
N PHE A 467 -1.73 -32.72 -5.27
CA PHE A 467 -2.04 -32.91 -6.68
C PHE A 467 -0.82 -32.61 -7.55
N ASN A 468 -0.56 -33.43 -8.55
CA ASN A 468 0.44 -33.18 -9.59
C ASN A 468 -0.20 -32.88 -10.96
N LYS A 469 -1.51 -33.05 -11.09
CA LYS A 469 -2.28 -32.76 -12.28
C LYS A 469 -3.73 -32.48 -11.93
N GLY A 470 -4.41 -31.82 -12.84
CA GLY A 470 -5.82 -31.52 -12.80
C GLY A 470 -6.10 -30.02 -12.81
N SER A 471 -7.26 -29.67 -13.28
CA SER A 471 -7.76 -28.31 -13.29
C SER A 471 -9.08 -28.19 -12.56
N LEU A 472 -9.31 -27.01 -11.98
CA LEU A 472 -10.51 -26.61 -11.30
C LEU A 472 -11.26 -25.58 -12.14
N GLU A 473 -12.55 -25.80 -12.31
CA GLU A 473 -13.50 -24.82 -12.85
C GLU A 473 -14.60 -24.59 -11.82
N VAL A 474 -14.94 -23.34 -11.57
CA VAL A 474 -16.03 -22.95 -10.68
C VAL A 474 -16.89 -21.95 -11.40
N ASN A 475 -18.18 -22.22 -11.51
CA ASN A 475 -19.13 -21.28 -12.04
C ASN A 475 -20.40 -21.25 -11.21
N GLY A 476 -21.07 -20.13 -11.19
CA GLY A 476 -22.29 -20.02 -10.41
C GLY A 476 -23.13 -18.83 -10.81
N ARG A 477 -24.38 -18.93 -10.42
CA ARG A 477 -25.37 -17.86 -10.54
C ARG A 477 -26.11 -17.71 -9.24
N TRP A 478 -26.07 -16.53 -8.68
CA TRP A 478 -26.79 -16.16 -7.47
C TRP A 478 -27.90 -15.19 -7.82
N ASN A 479 -29.08 -15.46 -7.30
CA ASN A 479 -30.22 -14.57 -7.33
C ASN A 479 -30.58 -14.23 -5.88
N VAL A 480 -30.35 -13.02 -5.49
CA VAL A 480 -30.61 -12.53 -4.13
C VAL A 480 -31.72 -11.49 -4.18
N ARG A 481 -32.76 -11.71 -3.38
CA ARG A 481 -33.90 -10.79 -3.27
C ARG A 481 -34.26 -10.61 -1.80
N ASN A 482 -34.29 -9.36 -1.33
CA ASN A 482 -34.52 -9.04 0.08
C ASN A 482 -33.62 -9.85 1.04
N GLY A 483 -32.36 -10.06 0.67
CA GLY A 483 -31.40 -10.85 1.45
C GLY A 483 -31.54 -12.38 1.30
N LEU A 484 -32.62 -12.89 0.72
CA LEU A 484 -32.79 -14.32 0.51
C LEU A 484 -32.03 -14.75 -0.74
N ILE A 485 -31.02 -15.63 -0.53
CA ILE A 485 -30.20 -16.17 -1.60
C ILE A 485 -30.79 -17.47 -2.16
N LYS A 486 -30.81 -17.56 -3.46
CA LYS A 486 -31.03 -18.79 -4.22
C LYS A 486 -29.94 -18.89 -5.26
N SER A 487 -29.14 -19.94 -5.23
CA SER A 487 -28.01 -20.07 -6.14
C SER A 487 -27.89 -21.45 -6.74
N ASP A 488 -27.33 -21.50 -7.95
CA ASP A 488 -26.87 -22.70 -8.63
C ASP A 488 -25.36 -22.53 -8.86
N ASN A 489 -24.55 -23.38 -8.23
CA ASN A 489 -23.09 -23.31 -8.37
C ASN A 489 -22.57 -24.69 -8.78
N HIS A 490 -21.59 -24.71 -9.67
CA HIS A 490 -20.92 -25.90 -10.13
C HIS A 490 -19.43 -25.83 -9.83
N LEU A 491 -18.93 -26.87 -9.20
CA LEU A 491 -17.50 -27.13 -9.01
C LEU A 491 -17.13 -28.30 -9.90
N THR A 492 -16.29 -28.07 -10.89
CA THR A 492 -15.82 -29.11 -11.79
C THR A 492 -14.32 -29.31 -11.62
N ILE A 493 -13.92 -30.53 -11.25
CA ILE A 493 -12.51 -30.92 -11.17
C ILE A 493 -12.21 -31.88 -12.31
N ILE A 494 -11.31 -31.51 -13.18
CA ILE A 494 -10.99 -32.24 -14.41
C ILE A 494 -9.64 -32.92 -14.27
N ASP A 495 -9.55 -34.19 -14.53
CA ASP A 495 -8.35 -35.04 -14.52
C ASP A 495 -7.51 -34.94 -13.22
N PRO A 496 -8.13 -35.04 -12.02
CA PRO A 496 -7.38 -34.95 -10.79
C PRO A 496 -6.43 -36.14 -10.62
N ARG A 497 -5.14 -35.86 -10.47
CA ARG A 497 -4.14 -36.85 -10.15
C ARG A 497 -3.34 -36.40 -8.95
N ASN A 498 -3.21 -37.23 -7.95
CA ASN A 498 -2.39 -36.95 -6.79
C ASN A 498 -0.98 -37.53 -6.96
N SER A 499 -0.04 -36.86 -6.32
CA SER A 499 1.33 -37.35 -6.14
C SER A 499 1.43 -38.29 -4.94
N LYS A 500 2.63 -38.76 -4.65
CA LYS A 500 2.94 -39.63 -3.52
C LYS A 500 2.53 -39.00 -2.19
N LYS A 501 2.14 -39.86 -1.23
CA LYS A 501 1.81 -39.44 0.14
C LYS A 501 3.03 -38.80 0.82
N ILE A 502 2.87 -37.56 1.28
CA ILE A 502 3.82 -36.88 2.13
C ILE A 502 3.30 -36.95 3.57
N LYS A 503 4.01 -37.66 4.45
CA LYS A 503 3.58 -37.86 5.84
C LYS A 503 3.56 -36.51 6.57
N ASN A 504 2.39 -36.15 7.10
CA ASN A 504 2.21 -35.02 8.00
C ASN A 504 1.60 -35.54 9.32
N LYS A 505 1.99 -35.01 10.48
CA LYS A 505 1.55 -35.46 11.80
C LYS A 505 0.10 -35.08 12.13
N ASN A 506 -0.44 -34.04 11.49
CA ASN A 506 -1.73 -33.44 11.87
C ASN A 506 -2.91 -33.83 10.98
N ASN A 507 -2.75 -34.85 10.14
CA ASN A 507 -3.74 -35.15 9.10
C ASN A 507 -4.91 -35.93 9.60
N GLN A 508 -6.10 -35.51 9.18
CA GLN A 508 -7.27 -36.39 9.16
C GLN A 508 -7.03 -37.48 8.11
N TRP A 509 -7.40 -38.72 8.44
CA TRP A 509 -7.30 -39.82 7.49
C TRP A 509 -8.36 -39.68 6.40
N ILE A 510 -7.96 -39.24 5.22
CA ILE A 510 -8.80 -39.19 4.02
C ILE A 510 -8.18 -40.15 3.00
N PRO A 511 -8.92 -41.15 2.52
CA PRO A 511 -8.40 -42.14 1.58
C PRO A 511 -8.39 -41.61 0.15
N MET A 512 -7.64 -40.50 -0.10
CA MET A 512 -7.59 -39.84 -1.39
C MET A 512 -7.28 -40.76 -2.58
N PRO A 513 -6.31 -41.69 -2.51
CA PRO A 513 -6.07 -42.62 -3.61
C PRO A 513 -7.29 -43.46 -3.99
N LEU A 514 -8.06 -43.92 -2.99
CA LEU A 514 -9.28 -44.71 -3.23
C LEU A 514 -10.36 -43.84 -3.88
N ILE A 515 -10.53 -42.60 -3.41
CA ILE A 515 -11.48 -41.64 -3.98
C ILE A 515 -11.13 -41.36 -5.44
N LEU A 516 -9.86 -41.08 -5.73
CA LEU A 516 -9.44 -40.77 -7.10
C LEU A 516 -9.43 -41.98 -8.02
N ALA A 517 -9.18 -43.17 -7.50
CA ALA A 517 -9.35 -44.42 -8.27
C ALA A 517 -10.81 -44.58 -8.72
N PHE A 518 -11.76 -44.39 -7.81
CA PHE A 518 -13.19 -44.41 -8.12
C PHE A 518 -13.58 -43.31 -9.14
N VAL A 519 -13.05 -42.12 -9.01
CA VAL A 519 -13.25 -41.00 -9.95
C VAL A 519 -12.74 -41.34 -11.35
N ARG A 520 -11.56 -41.98 -11.44
CA ARG A 520 -11.00 -42.46 -12.73
C ARG A 520 -11.88 -43.48 -13.43
N GLU A 521 -12.43 -44.44 -12.71
CA GLU A 521 -13.36 -45.44 -13.28
C GLU A 521 -14.61 -44.78 -13.87
N LYS A 522 -15.03 -43.66 -13.33
CA LYS A 522 -16.20 -42.89 -13.76
C LYS A 522 -15.89 -41.82 -14.82
N GLY A 523 -14.65 -41.73 -15.30
CA GLY A 523 -14.25 -40.85 -16.41
C GLY A 523 -13.41 -39.66 -16.03
N ASN A 524 -12.81 -39.67 -14.86
CA ASN A 524 -11.79 -38.74 -14.41
C ASN A 524 -12.24 -37.25 -14.29
N VAL A 525 -13.54 -37.05 -14.05
CA VAL A 525 -14.11 -35.70 -13.78
C VAL A 525 -15.00 -35.79 -12.56
N ILE A 526 -14.81 -34.86 -11.64
CA ILE A 526 -15.70 -34.59 -10.51
C ILE A 526 -16.54 -33.40 -10.93
N ASP A 527 -17.84 -33.58 -11.05
CA ASP A 527 -18.79 -32.48 -11.25
C ASP A 527 -19.74 -32.47 -10.05
N TYR A 528 -19.75 -31.33 -9.38
CA TYR A 528 -20.47 -31.15 -8.14
C TYR A 528 -21.35 -29.91 -8.18
N GLU A 529 -22.65 -30.09 -7.98
CA GLU A 529 -23.62 -29.01 -7.83
C GLU A 529 -23.66 -28.56 -6.37
N ILE A 530 -23.51 -27.27 -6.13
CA ILE A 530 -23.50 -26.65 -4.80
C ILE A 530 -24.69 -25.69 -4.72
N PRO A 531 -25.90 -26.15 -4.42
CA PRO A 531 -27.01 -25.25 -4.18
C PRO A 531 -26.80 -24.55 -2.83
N ILE A 532 -26.78 -23.22 -2.83
CA ILE A 532 -26.73 -22.40 -1.64
C ILE A 532 -28.05 -21.68 -1.50
N SER A 533 -28.71 -21.81 -0.37
CA SER A 533 -29.93 -21.09 -0.05
C SER A 533 -29.91 -20.68 1.42
N GLY A 534 -30.45 -19.51 1.72
CA GLY A 534 -30.48 -18.97 3.09
C GLY A 534 -30.81 -17.50 3.09
N ASP A 535 -30.80 -16.89 4.28
CA ASP A 535 -30.96 -15.47 4.48
C ASP A 535 -29.61 -14.84 4.79
N LEU A 536 -29.13 -13.93 3.94
CA LEU A 536 -27.89 -13.19 4.14
C LEU A 536 -27.96 -12.21 5.31
N ASN A 537 -29.17 -11.87 5.76
CA ASN A 537 -29.37 -11.01 6.92
C ASN A 537 -29.35 -11.79 8.24
N ASP A 538 -29.33 -13.15 8.19
CA ASP A 538 -29.18 -13.97 9.37
C ASP A 538 -27.73 -13.91 9.87
N PRO A 539 -27.45 -13.41 11.08
CA PRO A 539 -26.09 -13.33 11.61
C PRO A 539 -25.42 -14.71 11.79
N ASN A 540 -26.21 -15.80 11.82
CA ASN A 540 -25.70 -17.16 11.91
C ASN A 540 -25.46 -17.80 10.53
N PHE A 541 -25.80 -17.14 9.43
CA PHE A 541 -25.54 -17.62 8.07
C PHE A 541 -24.09 -17.38 7.70
N HIS A 542 -23.30 -18.47 7.66
CA HIS A 542 -21.93 -18.44 7.21
C HIS A 542 -21.76 -19.28 5.95
N LEU A 543 -21.54 -18.61 4.84
CA LEU A 543 -21.34 -19.25 3.53
C LEU A 543 -20.27 -20.35 3.55
N LYS A 544 -19.19 -20.14 4.32
CA LYS A 544 -18.12 -21.14 4.51
C LYS A 544 -18.61 -22.45 5.11
N ASP A 545 -19.57 -22.42 6.01
CA ASP A 545 -20.10 -23.61 6.68
C ASP A 545 -20.93 -24.44 5.71
N VAL A 546 -21.71 -23.77 4.86
CA VAL A 546 -22.46 -24.41 3.76
C VAL A 546 -21.51 -25.09 2.78
N VAL A 547 -20.44 -24.40 2.36
CA VAL A 547 -19.42 -24.97 1.45
C VAL A 547 -18.70 -26.16 2.12
N PHE A 548 -18.42 -26.09 3.41
CA PHE A 548 -17.72 -27.15 4.13
C PHE A 548 -18.59 -28.41 4.31
N ASP A 549 -19.86 -28.25 4.63
CA ASP A 549 -20.81 -29.40 4.74
C ASP A 549 -21.04 -30.09 3.40
N ILE A 550 -21.01 -29.33 2.32
CA ILE A 550 -21.10 -29.83 0.96
C ILE A 550 -19.87 -30.65 0.58
N LEU A 551 -18.67 -30.20 0.94
CA LEU A 551 -17.42 -30.91 0.69
C LEU A 551 -17.37 -32.27 1.42
N LYS A 552 -18.06 -32.41 2.57
CA LYS A 552 -18.19 -33.68 3.29
C LYS A 552 -19.09 -34.73 2.57
N ASN A 553 -20.03 -34.25 1.77
CA ASN A 553 -21.06 -35.09 1.13
C ASN A 553 -20.83 -35.30 -0.37
N MET A 554 -19.58 -35.18 -0.83
CA MET A 554 -19.22 -35.23 -2.24
C MET A 554 -19.62 -36.59 -2.89
N ILE A 555 -20.52 -36.56 -3.86
CA ILE A 555 -20.92 -37.70 -4.66
C ILE A 555 -20.40 -37.57 -6.09
N VAL A 556 -19.70 -38.57 -6.59
CA VAL A 556 -19.15 -38.57 -7.96
C VAL A 556 -20.23 -38.87 -8.98
N LYS A 557 -20.49 -37.97 -9.91
CA LYS A 557 -21.43 -38.15 -11.03
C LYS A 557 -20.72 -38.70 -12.29
N PRO A 558 -21.41 -39.55 -13.13
CA PRO A 558 -20.83 -40.02 -14.38
C PRO A 558 -20.68 -38.91 -15.43
N LEU A 559 -19.69 -39.08 -16.28
CA LEU A 559 -19.26 -38.14 -17.31
C LEU A 559 -20.31 -37.77 -18.33
N THR A 560 -20.44 -36.49 -18.60
CA THR A 560 -21.06 -35.96 -19.80
C THR A 560 -20.03 -35.67 -20.92
N THR A 561 -20.47 -35.74 -22.17
CA THR A 561 -19.65 -35.70 -23.38
C THR A 561 -18.69 -34.48 -23.51
N PRO A 562 -19.02 -33.25 -23.03
CA PRO A 562 -18.14 -32.07 -23.17
C PRO A 562 -16.81 -32.21 -22.43
N TYR A 563 -16.80 -32.85 -21.26
CA TYR A 563 -15.60 -33.00 -20.44
C TYR A 563 -14.59 -34.00 -21.00
N ARG A 564 -15.03 -35.01 -21.78
CA ARG A 564 -14.15 -35.96 -22.47
C ARG A 564 -13.20 -35.25 -23.45
N TYR A 565 -13.66 -34.20 -24.12
CA TYR A 565 -12.82 -33.43 -25.02
C TYR A 565 -11.79 -32.61 -24.25
N LYS A 566 -12.16 -32.01 -23.08
CA LYS A 566 -11.22 -31.26 -22.24
C LYS A 566 -10.15 -32.17 -21.63
N VAL A 567 -10.52 -33.36 -21.13
CA VAL A 567 -9.57 -34.36 -20.64
C VAL A 567 -8.61 -34.81 -21.75
N LYS A 568 -9.11 -35.11 -22.95
CA LYS A 568 -8.28 -35.49 -24.10
C LYS A 568 -7.41 -34.34 -24.60
N ALA A 569 -7.86 -33.09 -24.54
CA ALA A 569 -7.06 -31.92 -24.92
C ALA A 569 -5.90 -31.73 -23.93
N ASN A 570 -6.18 -31.78 -22.62
CA ASN A 570 -5.15 -31.72 -21.58
C ASN A 570 -4.16 -32.89 -21.67
N GLU A 571 -4.62 -34.09 -21.95
CA GLU A 571 -3.77 -35.27 -22.16
C GLU A 571 -2.82 -35.04 -23.36
N ARG A 572 -3.32 -34.56 -24.49
CA ARG A 572 -2.50 -34.32 -25.70
C ARG A 572 -1.41 -33.25 -25.53
N GLU A 573 -1.63 -32.25 -24.71
CA GLU A 573 -0.61 -31.24 -24.47
C GLU A 573 0.51 -31.71 -23.54
N ILE A 574 0.18 -32.55 -22.56
CA ILE A 574 1.13 -33.07 -21.56
C ILE A 574 1.85 -34.32 -22.10
N GLU A 575 1.25 -35.08 -22.99
CA GLU A 575 1.85 -36.26 -23.61
C GLU A 575 2.99 -35.95 -24.59
N LYS A 576 3.22 -34.68 -24.95
CA LYS A 576 4.29 -34.27 -25.86
C LYS A 576 5.71 -34.38 -25.27
N PHE A 577 5.81 -34.53 -23.94
CA PHE A 577 7.10 -34.62 -23.27
C PHE A 577 7.01 -35.46 -21.99
N HIS A 578 8.13 -36.01 -21.56
CA HIS A 578 8.24 -36.58 -20.23
C HIS A 578 8.66 -35.52 -19.21
N SER A 579 8.13 -35.59 -18.01
CA SER A 579 8.49 -34.71 -16.88
C SER A 579 9.07 -35.53 -15.73
N LEU A 580 10.32 -35.25 -15.34
CA LEU A 580 10.91 -35.84 -14.15
C LEU A 580 10.73 -34.85 -13.00
N GLN A 581 9.72 -35.07 -12.18
CA GLN A 581 9.39 -34.25 -11.01
C GLN A 581 10.46 -34.33 -9.94
N ILE A 582 10.73 -33.20 -9.30
CA ILE A 582 11.72 -33.03 -8.25
C ILE A 582 11.03 -32.44 -7.02
N THR A 583 11.18 -33.08 -5.88
CA THR A 583 10.64 -32.55 -4.63
C THR A 583 11.53 -31.42 -4.08
N PRO A 584 11.01 -30.50 -3.28
CA PRO A 584 11.81 -29.44 -2.69
C PRO A 584 13.05 -29.98 -1.97
N ARG A 585 14.19 -29.33 -2.17
CA ARG A 585 15.49 -29.71 -1.64
C ARG A 585 16.06 -31.05 -2.12
N GLN A 586 15.38 -31.76 -3.03
CA GLN A 586 15.89 -33.00 -3.60
C GLN A 586 17.04 -32.69 -4.59
N TYR A 587 18.20 -33.29 -4.40
CA TYR A 587 19.36 -33.23 -5.30
C TYR A 587 19.85 -34.62 -5.76
N GLU A 588 19.39 -35.68 -5.10
CA GLU A 588 19.58 -37.06 -5.50
C GLU A 588 18.29 -37.65 -6.06
N PHE A 589 18.45 -38.52 -7.05
CA PHE A 589 17.29 -39.15 -7.69
C PHE A 589 16.89 -40.45 -6.97
N SER A 590 15.60 -40.64 -6.78
CA SER A 590 15.03 -41.88 -6.26
C SER A 590 15.31 -43.07 -7.20
N ARG A 591 15.22 -44.27 -6.65
CA ARG A 591 15.47 -45.52 -7.43
C ARG A 591 14.65 -45.60 -8.73
N ASN A 592 13.38 -45.18 -8.72
CA ASN A 592 12.58 -45.22 -9.93
C ASN A 592 12.91 -44.09 -10.92
N GLN A 593 13.30 -42.89 -10.41
CA GLN A 593 13.84 -41.83 -11.26
C GLN A 593 15.15 -42.30 -11.92
N GLN A 594 16.05 -42.94 -11.17
CA GLN A 594 17.29 -43.52 -11.71
C GLN A 594 17.01 -44.59 -12.77
N LYS A 595 16.03 -45.51 -12.54
CA LYS A 595 15.61 -46.48 -13.55
C LYS A 595 15.10 -45.82 -14.81
N PHE A 596 14.29 -44.78 -14.67
CA PHE A 596 13.79 -44.02 -15.84
C PHE A 596 14.94 -43.34 -16.61
N ILE A 597 15.88 -42.67 -15.92
CA ILE A 597 17.05 -42.06 -16.57
C ILE A 597 17.91 -43.16 -17.23
N HIS A 598 18.09 -44.33 -16.60
CA HIS A 598 18.82 -45.45 -17.21
C HIS A 598 18.12 -45.95 -18.49
N LYS A 599 16.78 -45.97 -18.55
CA LYS A 599 16.06 -46.33 -19.78
C LYS A 599 16.26 -45.29 -20.90
N MET A 600 16.48 -44.00 -20.56
CA MET A 600 16.88 -43.02 -21.57
C MET A 600 18.27 -43.34 -22.14
N THR A 601 19.22 -43.82 -21.36
CA THR A 601 20.54 -44.22 -21.92
C THR A 601 20.41 -45.43 -22.85
N VAL A 602 19.54 -46.37 -22.57
CA VAL A 602 19.23 -47.50 -23.48
C VAL A 602 18.63 -47.01 -24.80
N PHE A 603 17.71 -46.04 -24.74
CA PHE A 603 17.12 -45.39 -25.93
C PHE A 603 18.17 -44.70 -26.79
N LEU A 604 19.09 -43.97 -26.19
CA LEU A 604 20.15 -43.27 -26.93
C LEU A 604 21.15 -44.23 -27.56
N LYS A 605 21.49 -45.35 -26.89
CA LYS A 605 22.38 -46.38 -27.43
C LYS A 605 21.81 -47.15 -28.60
N LYS A 606 20.47 -47.16 -28.75
CA LYS A 606 19.82 -47.91 -29.83
C LYS A 606 20.09 -47.34 -31.20
N ASP A 607 20.18 -46.01 -31.30
CA ASP A 607 20.45 -45.30 -32.56
C ASP A 607 21.23 -44.00 -32.25
N PRO A 608 22.37 -43.73 -32.92
CA PRO A 608 23.12 -42.48 -32.82
C PRO A 608 22.33 -41.22 -33.23
N ALA A 609 21.24 -41.39 -34.02
CA ALA A 609 20.35 -40.32 -34.41
C ALA A 609 19.38 -39.89 -33.29
N ASN A 610 19.18 -40.74 -32.28
CA ASN A 610 18.34 -40.43 -31.16
C ASN A 610 18.96 -39.32 -30.31
N LYS A 611 18.13 -38.34 -29.88
CA LYS A 611 18.58 -37.22 -29.07
C LYS A 611 17.58 -36.95 -27.91
N ILE A 612 18.12 -36.34 -26.88
CA ILE A 612 17.33 -35.87 -25.72
C ILE A 612 17.66 -34.42 -25.44
N ASP A 613 16.63 -33.59 -25.45
CA ASP A 613 16.69 -32.19 -25.01
C ASP A 613 16.02 -32.05 -23.65
N ILE A 614 16.74 -31.47 -22.67
CA ILE A 614 16.35 -31.34 -21.28
C ILE A 614 16.20 -29.88 -20.95
N TYR A 615 15.03 -29.49 -20.50
CA TYR A 615 14.69 -28.13 -20.07
C TYR A 615 14.38 -28.13 -18.58
N PRO A 616 15.29 -27.71 -17.70
CA PRO A 616 15.00 -27.57 -16.29
C PRO A 616 13.94 -26.49 -16.07
N GLN A 617 12.90 -26.81 -15.34
CA GLN A 617 11.80 -25.94 -14.96
C GLN A 617 11.79 -25.82 -13.44
N TYR A 618 12.22 -24.67 -12.90
CA TYR A 618 12.39 -24.51 -11.46
C TYR A 618 11.33 -23.60 -10.86
N TYR A 619 10.63 -24.11 -9.84
CA TYR A 619 9.75 -23.32 -8.98
C TYR A 619 10.59 -22.63 -7.90
N SER A 620 11.26 -21.55 -8.28
CA SER A 620 12.24 -20.87 -7.46
C SER A 620 11.70 -20.39 -6.10
N ALA A 621 10.48 -19.87 -6.03
CA ALA A 621 9.87 -19.38 -4.80
C ALA A 621 9.71 -20.52 -3.77
N MET A 622 9.08 -21.60 -4.16
CA MET A 622 8.86 -22.78 -3.30
C MET A 622 10.17 -23.44 -2.86
N GLU A 623 11.11 -23.61 -3.78
CA GLU A 623 12.41 -24.21 -3.49
C GLU A 623 13.24 -23.35 -2.52
N LYS A 624 13.28 -22.03 -2.71
CA LYS A 624 13.98 -21.12 -1.81
C LYS A 624 13.35 -21.10 -0.43
N GLU A 625 12.03 -21.12 -0.33
CA GLU A 625 11.34 -21.21 0.95
C GLU A 625 11.71 -22.50 1.70
N ALA A 626 11.68 -23.66 1.01
CA ALA A 626 12.07 -24.93 1.62
C ALA A 626 13.54 -24.93 2.07
N VAL A 627 14.44 -24.31 1.31
CA VAL A 627 15.85 -24.16 1.70
C VAL A 627 15.99 -23.23 2.90
N LEU A 628 15.31 -22.09 2.90
CA LEU A 628 15.33 -21.10 3.98
C LEU A 628 14.89 -21.71 5.31
N LEU A 629 13.72 -22.34 5.32
CA LEU A 629 13.14 -22.97 6.51
C LEU A 629 14.07 -24.06 7.05
N PHE A 630 14.65 -24.88 6.17
CA PHE A 630 15.56 -25.92 6.59
C PHE A 630 16.86 -25.37 7.18
N GLU A 631 17.51 -24.40 6.53
CA GLU A 631 18.76 -23.82 7.00
C GLU A 631 18.56 -23.07 8.33
N ALA A 632 17.45 -22.35 8.51
CA ALA A 632 17.12 -21.70 9.77
C ALA A 632 16.89 -22.72 10.90
N LYS A 633 16.09 -23.78 10.67
CA LYS A 633 15.91 -24.87 11.60
C LYS A 633 17.23 -25.58 11.91
N LYS A 634 18.12 -25.76 10.91
CA LYS A 634 19.43 -26.36 11.07
C LYS A 634 20.29 -25.54 12.02
N LYS A 635 20.37 -24.21 11.84
CA LYS A 635 21.11 -23.34 12.76
C LYS A 635 20.58 -23.46 14.19
N TYR A 636 19.26 -23.38 14.37
CA TYR A 636 18.63 -23.57 15.68
C TYR A 636 18.96 -24.92 16.30
N TYR A 637 18.82 -26.03 15.54
CA TYR A 637 19.04 -27.40 16.00
C TYR A 637 20.50 -27.60 16.42
N MET A 638 21.45 -27.14 15.60
CA MET A 638 22.87 -27.22 15.88
C MET A 638 23.26 -26.47 17.16
N GLN A 639 22.70 -25.29 17.37
CA GLN A 639 22.92 -24.51 18.59
C GLN A 639 22.32 -25.21 19.82
N LYS A 640 21.11 -25.73 19.69
CA LYS A 640 20.40 -26.43 20.76
C LYS A 640 21.14 -27.72 21.21
N GLU A 641 21.50 -28.54 20.22
CA GLU A 641 22.18 -29.82 20.48
C GLU A 641 23.69 -29.70 20.62
N LYS A 642 24.27 -28.49 20.51
CA LYS A 642 25.70 -28.20 20.55
C LYS A 642 26.52 -29.01 19.54
N ILE A 643 26.00 -29.14 18.32
CA ILE A 643 26.63 -29.86 17.21
C ILE A 643 27.28 -28.84 16.27
N ASP A 644 28.48 -29.08 15.83
CA ASP A 644 29.18 -28.34 14.78
C ASP A 644 29.02 -28.98 13.39
N ASN A 645 29.38 -28.25 12.33
CA ASN A 645 29.22 -28.75 10.99
C ASN A 645 29.96 -30.07 10.70
N ALA A 646 31.06 -30.34 11.37
CA ALA A 646 31.85 -31.56 11.20
C ALA A 646 31.12 -32.81 11.74
N ASN A 647 30.33 -32.63 12.79
CA ASN A 647 29.58 -33.69 13.47
C ASN A 647 28.12 -33.80 13.03
N PHE A 648 27.69 -32.99 12.06
CA PHE A 648 26.33 -33.00 11.56
C PHE A 648 26.06 -34.27 10.74
N SER A 649 25.12 -35.05 11.20
CA SER A 649 24.76 -36.34 10.60
C SER A 649 23.44 -36.23 9.83
N GLU A 650 23.17 -37.22 9.02
CA GLU A 650 21.91 -37.33 8.30
C GLU A 650 20.72 -37.60 9.24
N ARG A 651 20.94 -38.27 10.37
CA ARG A 651 19.92 -38.41 11.39
C ARG A 651 19.47 -37.04 11.91
N ASP A 652 20.38 -36.07 11.99
CA ASP A 652 20.07 -34.69 12.38
C ASP A 652 19.25 -33.99 11.31
N SER A 653 19.58 -34.20 10.02
CA SER A 653 18.76 -33.70 8.91
C SER A 653 17.32 -34.22 8.97
N ILE A 654 17.13 -35.51 9.24
CA ILE A 654 15.80 -36.11 9.41
C ILE A 654 15.05 -35.51 10.61
N ASN A 655 15.75 -35.26 11.71
CA ASN A 655 15.15 -34.63 12.89
C ASN A 655 14.71 -33.21 12.61
N ILE A 656 15.52 -32.44 11.86
CA ILE A 656 15.20 -31.07 11.42
C ILE A 656 13.99 -31.07 10.49
N ASP A 657 13.91 -32.00 9.53
CA ASP A 657 12.75 -32.13 8.65
C ASP A 657 11.45 -32.43 9.40
N LYS A 658 11.54 -33.21 10.49
CA LYS A 658 10.39 -33.50 11.35
C LYS A 658 9.98 -32.37 12.28
N MET A 659 10.83 -31.37 12.47
CA MET A 659 10.55 -30.25 13.36
C MET A 659 9.52 -29.32 12.72
N SER A 660 8.44 -29.04 13.45
CA SER A 660 7.42 -28.09 13.01
C SER A 660 8.02 -26.66 12.87
N ILE A 661 7.58 -25.92 11.87
CA ILE A 661 7.89 -24.49 11.77
C ILE A 661 7.25 -23.70 12.91
N LYS A 662 6.18 -24.25 13.52
CA LYS A 662 5.44 -23.68 14.65
C LYS A 662 5.92 -24.18 16.01
N ASP A 663 7.08 -24.84 16.07
CA ASP A 663 7.69 -25.24 17.35
C ASP A 663 7.98 -23.99 18.20
N SER A 664 7.40 -23.94 19.41
CA SER A 664 7.46 -22.74 20.26
C SER A 664 8.88 -22.32 20.63
N SER A 665 9.80 -23.29 20.75
CA SER A 665 11.21 -23.01 21.05
C SER A 665 11.95 -22.46 19.83
N PHE A 666 11.60 -22.95 18.64
CA PHE A 666 12.14 -22.44 17.38
C PHE A 666 11.63 -21.02 17.12
N VAL A 667 10.32 -20.77 17.30
CA VAL A 667 9.72 -19.43 17.14
C VAL A 667 10.39 -18.43 18.10
N LYS A 668 10.53 -18.78 19.39
CA LYS A 668 11.27 -17.94 20.36
C LYS A 668 12.74 -17.70 19.99
N TYR A 669 13.37 -18.66 19.35
CA TYR A 669 14.72 -18.49 18.82
C TYR A 669 14.74 -17.45 17.69
N LEU A 670 13.80 -17.51 16.75
CA LEU A 670 13.67 -16.55 15.66
C LEU A 670 13.38 -15.15 16.19
N ASP A 671 12.43 -15.01 17.12
CA ASP A 671 12.05 -13.71 17.73
C ASP A 671 13.24 -13.00 18.38
N ARG A 672 14.14 -13.75 19.02
CA ARG A 672 15.37 -13.19 19.62
C ARG A 672 16.40 -12.70 18.59
N HIS A 673 16.36 -13.21 17.37
CA HIS A 673 17.31 -12.86 16.31
C HIS A 673 16.72 -11.86 15.30
N THR A 674 15.42 -11.64 15.34
CA THR A 674 14.70 -10.68 14.50
C THR A 674 14.72 -9.31 15.18
N LYS A 675 15.23 -8.31 14.49
CA LYS A 675 15.22 -6.90 14.92
C LYS A 675 14.20 -6.07 14.16
N ASP A 676 13.72 -6.60 13.06
CA ASP A 676 12.75 -5.93 12.18
C ASP A 676 11.34 -6.11 12.77
N PRO A 677 10.66 -5.02 13.18
CA PRO A 677 9.31 -5.09 13.71
C PRO A 677 8.28 -5.47 12.63
N LEU A 678 8.63 -5.33 11.36
CA LEU A 678 7.77 -5.66 10.22
C LEU A 678 7.91 -7.11 9.74
N ALA A 679 8.74 -7.92 10.40
CA ALA A 679 8.88 -9.35 10.12
C ALA A 679 7.76 -10.14 10.81
N PHE A 680 6.59 -10.21 10.19
CA PHE A 680 5.40 -10.84 10.77
C PHE A 680 5.40 -12.36 10.60
N THR A 681 5.94 -12.87 9.49
CA THR A 681 5.92 -14.32 9.17
C THR A 681 7.16 -15.06 9.69
N ILE A 682 7.03 -16.37 9.90
CA ILE A 682 8.16 -17.24 10.25
C ILE A 682 9.22 -17.19 9.13
N GLN A 683 8.81 -17.12 7.88
CA GLN A 683 9.69 -17.03 6.73
C GLN A 683 10.56 -15.75 6.77
N GLU A 684 9.98 -14.60 7.07
CA GLU A 684 10.70 -13.34 7.22
C GLU A 684 11.65 -13.38 8.42
N LYS A 685 11.20 -13.92 9.54
CA LYS A 685 12.06 -14.11 10.72
C LYS A 685 13.23 -15.06 10.41
N CYS A 686 13.03 -16.06 9.56
CA CYS A 686 14.13 -16.92 9.10
C CYS A 686 15.16 -16.16 8.27
N LEU A 687 14.78 -15.12 7.51
CA LEU A 687 15.70 -14.26 6.77
C LEU A 687 16.60 -13.42 7.71
N SER A 688 16.17 -13.15 8.94
CA SER A 688 17.03 -12.52 9.95
C SER A 688 18.16 -13.45 10.44
N VAL A 689 17.97 -14.76 10.30
CA VAL A 689 18.96 -15.79 10.69
C VAL A 689 19.79 -16.24 9.49
N ILE A 690 19.17 -16.37 8.32
CA ILE A 690 19.78 -16.78 7.05
C ILE A 690 19.66 -15.62 6.07
N ASP A 691 20.76 -14.93 5.79
CA ASP A 691 20.72 -13.80 4.86
C ASP A 691 20.40 -14.24 3.43
N GLN A 692 19.80 -13.30 2.66
CA GLN A 692 19.35 -13.53 1.28
C GLN A 692 20.49 -14.01 0.35
N LYS A 693 21.72 -13.56 0.57
CA LYS A 693 22.89 -13.95 -0.23
C LYS A 693 23.27 -15.41 0.05
N GLN A 694 23.23 -15.81 1.29
CA GLN A 694 23.46 -17.18 1.72
C GLN A 694 22.37 -18.12 1.18
N LEU A 695 21.11 -17.72 1.26
CA LEU A 695 19.98 -18.44 0.68
C LEU A 695 20.14 -18.66 -0.83
N ASN A 696 20.40 -17.59 -1.58
CA ASN A 696 20.59 -17.68 -3.02
C ASN A 696 21.78 -18.57 -3.40
N LYS A 697 22.87 -18.51 -2.66
CA LYS A 697 24.03 -19.39 -2.86
C LYS A 697 23.65 -20.87 -2.65
N ARG A 698 22.97 -21.19 -1.55
CA ARG A 698 22.54 -22.57 -1.25
C ARG A 698 21.58 -23.12 -2.31
N TYR A 699 20.64 -22.29 -2.74
CA TYR A 699 19.71 -22.65 -3.82
C TYR A 699 20.42 -22.95 -5.14
N ASN A 700 21.38 -22.10 -5.55
CA ASN A 700 22.14 -22.29 -6.78
C ASN A 700 23.06 -23.51 -6.70
N ASP A 701 23.73 -23.73 -5.58
CA ASP A 701 24.58 -24.90 -5.36
C ASP A 701 23.77 -26.19 -5.46
N MET A 702 22.58 -26.23 -4.87
CA MET A 702 21.65 -27.37 -4.93
C MET A 702 21.22 -27.69 -6.37
N ASN A 703 20.82 -26.68 -7.14
CA ASN A 703 20.44 -26.88 -8.55
C ASN A 703 21.61 -27.35 -9.39
N SER A 704 22.81 -26.81 -9.18
CA SER A 704 24.02 -27.25 -9.88
C SER A 704 24.38 -28.72 -9.58
N ILE A 705 24.20 -29.15 -8.33
CA ILE A 705 24.41 -30.55 -7.95
C ILE A 705 23.37 -31.45 -8.63
N ARG A 706 22.12 -31.06 -8.63
CA ARG A 706 20.97 -31.73 -9.25
C ARG A 706 21.20 -31.95 -10.75
N GLU A 707 21.59 -30.92 -11.46
CA GLU A 707 21.91 -31.00 -12.92
C GLU A 707 23.12 -31.90 -13.17
N LYS A 708 24.18 -31.78 -12.37
CA LYS A 708 25.35 -32.66 -12.47
C LYS A 708 24.99 -34.12 -12.23
N ASN A 709 24.19 -34.41 -11.19
CA ASN A 709 23.73 -35.77 -10.90
C ASN A 709 22.90 -36.35 -12.04
N PHE A 710 22.04 -35.53 -12.65
CA PHE A 710 21.27 -35.96 -13.82
C PHE A 710 22.17 -36.28 -14.99
N LEU A 711 23.10 -35.40 -15.34
CA LEU A 711 24.01 -35.57 -16.50
C LEU A 711 25.06 -36.65 -16.26
N SER A 712 25.47 -36.89 -15.01
CA SER A 712 26.52 -37.87 -14.69
C SER A 712 26.25 -39.26 -15.27
N ILE A 713 24.99 -39.69 -15.30
CA ILE A 713 24.55 -40.97 -15.84
C ILE A 713 24.86 -41.08 -17.33
N PHE A 714 24.69 -40.00 -18.10
CA PHE A 714 24.97 -39.93 -19.53
C PHE A 714 26.48 -39.75 -19.81
N ILE A 715 27.18 -38.98 -18.93
CA ILE A 715 28.65 -38.81 -19.02
C ILE A 715 29.35 -40.17 -18.86
N HIS A 716 29.00 -40.95 -17.86
CA HIS A 716 29.57 -42.29 -17.61
C HIS A 716 29.32 -43.29 -18.74
N GLN A 717 28.34 -43.00 -19.60
CA GLN A 717 28.02 -43.85 -20.74
C GLN A 717 28.43 -43.30 -22.11
N GLU A 718 29.21 -42.19 -22.11
CA GLU A 718 29.72 -41.49 -23.29
C GLU A 718 28.61 -40.97 -24.25
N LEU A 719 27.40 -40.67 -23.72
CA LEU A 719 26.24 -40.27 -24.50
C LEU A 719 26.01 -38.77 -24.60
N MET A 720 26.93 -37.95 -24.14
CA MET A 720 26.74 -36.46 -24.10
C MET A 720 26.59 -35.81 -25.48
N LYS A 721 27.00 -36.48 -26.56
CA LYS A 721 26.78 -35.95 -27.94
C LYS A 721 25.28 -35.98 -28.34
N GLN A 722 24.49 -36.78 -27.67
CA GLN A 722 23.05 -36.99 -27.95
C GLN A 722 22.17 -36.33 -26.90
N VAL A 723 22.78 -35.67 -25.87
CA VAL A 723 22.03 -35.05 -24.76
C VAL A 723 22.35 -33.57 -24.69
N THR A 724 21.35 -32.71 -24.73
CA THR A 724 21.46 -31.25 -24.56
C THR A 724 20.72 -30.83 -23.32
N MET A 725 21.42 -30.18 -22.38
CA MET A 725 20.81 -29.49 -21.23
C MET A 725 20.68 -28.01 -21.58
N HIS A 726 19.46 -27.51 -21.59
CA HIS A 726 19.18 -26.10 -21.83
C HIS A 726 19.28 -25.28 -20.51
N LYS A 727 19.27 -23.95 -20.62
CA LYS A 727 19.25 -23.07 -19.46
C LYS A 727 17.94 -23.27 -18.70
N PRO A 728 17.98 -23.21 -17.36
CA PRO A 728 16.77 -23.34 -16.56
C PRO A 728 15.80 -22.16 -16.75
N ASP A 729 14.52 -22.47 -16.84
CA ASP A 729 13.43 -21.50 -16.75
C ASP A 729 12.92 -21.41 -15.31
N MET A 730 12.74 -20.18 -14.82
CA MET A 730 12.14 -19.90 -13.53
C MET A 730 10.66 -19.60 -13.74
N ILE A 731 9.84 -20.63 -13.56
CA ILE A 731 8.39 -20.53 -13.77
C ILE A 731 7.64 -21.09 -12.55
N ILE A 732 6.33 -20.85 -12.49
CA ILE A 732 5.43 -21.62 -11.61
C ILE A 732 4.95 -22.83 -12.40
N PRO A 733 5.41 -24.05 -12.08
CA PRO A 733 5.08 -25.22 -12.88
C PRO A 733 3.62 -25.66 -12.67
N PHE A 734 3.01 -26.17 -13.73
CA PHE A 734 1.62 -26.67 -13.71
C PHE A 734 1.39 -27.81 -12.71
N ASN A 735 2.43 -28.57 -12.35
CA ASN A 735 2.39 -29.69 -11.41
C ASN A 735 2.71 -29.29 -9.96
N GLY A 736 2.96 -28.01 -9.70
CA GLY A 736 3.30 -27.48 -8.38
C GLY A 736 4.71 -27.81 -7.88
N TYR A 737 5.58 -28.41 -8.69
CA TYR A 737 6.95 -28.81 -8.34
C TYR A 737 7.92 -28.48 -9.45
N SER A 738 9.19 -28.31 -9.10
CA SER A 738 10.27 -28.27 -10.08
C SER A 738 10.35 -29.58 -10.84
N PHE A 739 10.69 -29.54 -12.12
CA PHE A 739 10.88 -30.76 -12.93
C PHE A 739 11.85 -30.54 -14.08
N PHE A 740 12.39 -31.62 -14.60
CA PHE A 740 13.05 -31.63 -15.90
C PHE A 740 12.04 -32.01 -16.99
N LYS A 741 11.78 -31.09 -17.92
CA LYS A 741 11.02 -31.34 -19.13
C LYS A 741 11.96 -32.00 -20.15
N ILE A 742 11.56 -33.16 -20.68
CA ILE A 742 12.39 -34.01 -21.52
C ILE A 742 11.69 -34.21 -22.85
N LEU A 743 12.33 -33.73 -23.92
CA LEU A 743 11.91 -33.94 -25.29
C LEU A 743 12.82 -34.94 -25.96
N TYR A 744 12.26 -35.75 -26.86
CA TYR A 744 12.98 -36.80 -27.53
C TYR A 744 12.92 -36.58 -29.04
N THR A 745 14.03 -36.90 -29.72
CA THR A 745 14.10 -37.08 -31.16
C THR A 745 14.35 -38.55 -31.46
N GLY A 746 13.42 -39.21 -32.16
CA GLY A 746 13.39 -40.65 -32.43
C GLY A 746 12.18 -41.35 -31.87
N ASP A 747 12.00 -42.63 -32.23
CA ASP A 747 10.86 -43.46 -31.82
C ASP A 747 11.03 -43.95 -30.36
N LEU A 748 10.14 -43.54 -29.48
CA LEU A 748 10.17 -43.93 -28.07
C LEU A 748 9.86 -45.42 -27.90
N PRO A 749 10.73 -46.20 -27.24
CA PRO A 749 10.44 -47.59 -26.96
C PRO A 749 9.45 -47.75 -25.82
N GLU A 750 8.59 -48.73 -25.93
CA GLU A 750 7.58 -49.10 -24.90
C GLU A 750 8.20 -49.28 -23.50
N THR A 751 9.44 -49.75 -23.44
CA THR A 751 10.15 -49.94 -22.16
C THR A 751 10.50 -48.62 -21.47
N LEU A 752 10.67 -47.52 -22.21
CA LEU A 752 10.90 -46.21 -21.66
C LEU A 752 9.57 -45.64 -21.14
N GLU A 753 8.51 -45.78 -21.89
CA GLU A 753 7.13 -45.40 -21.47
C GLU A 753 6.70 -46.17 -20.21
N LYS A 754 6.93 -47.45 -20.15
CA LYS A 754 6.66 -48.26 -18.92
C LYS A 754 7.45 -47.74 -17.73
N ALA A 755 8.73 -47.41 -17.92
CA ALA A 755 9.57 -46.87 -16.83
C ALA A 755 9.09 -45.48 -16.37
N TYR A 756 8.64 -44.65 -17.29
CA TYR A 756 8.04 -43.35 -16.96
C TYR A 756 6.76 -43.51 -16.16
N ASN A 757 5.86 -44.40 -16.60
CA ASN A 757 4.62 -44.65 -15.90
C ASN A 757 4.87 -45.24 -14.50
N GLN A 758 5.82 -46.19 -14.36
CA GLN A 758 6.23 -46.72 -13.06
C GLN A 758 6.84 -45.66 -12.13
N MET A 759 7.60 -44.70 -12.67
CA MET A 759 8.13 -43.62 -11.90
C MET A 759 7.00 -42.72 -11.31
N ASN A 760 5.92 -42.54 -12.05
CA ASN A 760 4.77 -41.72 -11.67
C ASN A 760 3.67 -42.46 -10.91
N GLU A 761 3.76 -43.80 -10.76
CA GLU A 761 2.79 -44.56 -10.00
C GLU A 761 2.81 -44.23 -8.51
N LEU A 762 1.58 -44.17 -7.93
CA LEU A 762 1.38 -43.78 -6.51
C LEU A 762 2.01 -44.79 -5.51
N ASN A 763 2.24 -46.02 -5.93
CA ASN A 763 2.80 -47.08 -5.08
C ASN A 763 4.33 -47.00 -4.94
N ASP A 764 4.98 -46.09 -5.64
CA ASP A 764 6.40 -45.87 -5.45
C ASP A 764 6.60 -45.18 -4.10
N GLU A 765 7.33 -45.83 -3.19
CA GLU A 765 7.63 -45.26 -1.89
C GLU A 765 8.31 -43.90 -2.07
N ALA A 766 7.98 -42.89 -1.23
CA ALA A 766 8.68 -41.63 -1.19
C ALA A 766 10.20 -41.88 -1.27
N PRO A 767 11.01 -41.01 -1.91
CA PRO A 767 12.44 -41.24 -2.01
C PRO A 767 12.91 -41.63 -0.62
N ARG A 768 13.19 -42.88 -0.44
CA ARG A 768 13.82 -43.35 0.79
C ARG A 768 15.13 -42.64 0.81
N ASN A 769 15.37 -41.84 1.83
CA ASN A 769 16.71 -41.41 2.08
C ASN A 769 17.54 -42.71 2.07
N GLU A 770 18.69 -42.67 1.43
CA GLU A 770 19.68 -43.75 1.37
C GLU A 770 19.87 -44.48 2.73
N PHE A 771 19.50 -43.84 3.81
CA PHE A 771 19.51 -44.26 5.21
C PHE A 771 18.36 -45.18 5.63
N ASP A 772 17.15 -45.03 5.07
CA ASP A 772 16.08 -45.99 5.33
C ASP A 772 16.44 -47.33 4.69
N GLU A 773 17.20 -47.36 3.58
CA GLU A 773 17.70 -48.58 2.98
C GLU A 773 18.87 -49.14 3.79
N LYS A 774 19.88 -48.35 4.16
CA LYS A 774 20.98 -48.76 5.04
C LYS A 774 20.49 -49.24 6.41
N ARG A 775 19.47 -48.60 6.96
CA ARG A 775 18.85 -49.02 8.22
C ARG A 775 18.10 -50.35 8.10
N LYS A 776 17.43 -50.58 6.99
CA LYS A 776 16.79 -51.88 6.73
C LYS A 776 17.83 -52.97 6.47
N GLU A 777 18.90 -52.70 5.74
CA GLU A 777 20.02 -53.59 5.56
C GLU A 777 20.71 -53.91 6.87
N THR A 778 20.99 -52.88 7.72
CA THR A 778 21.59 -53.07 9.05
C THR A 778 20.65 -53.86 9.97
N GLN A 779 19.34 -53.60 9.94
CA GLN A 779 18.36 -54.38 10.71
C GLN A 779 18.19 -55.80 10.20
N GLN A 780 18.30 -56.02 8.88
CA GLN A 780 18.30 -57.37 8.31
C GLN A 780 19.57 -58.14 8.67
N VAL A 781 20.73 -57.51 8.62
CA VAL A 781 22.02 -58.12 9.04
C VAL A 781 21.97 -58.45 10.53
N GLN A 782 21.53 -57.52 11.39
CA GLN A 782 21.39 -57.77 12.83
C GLN A 782 20.33 -58.85 13.16
N SER A 783 19.28 -58.94 12.37
CA SER A 783 18.28 -59.99 12.56
C SER A 783 18.74 -61.39 12.08
N GLN A 784 19.65 -61.42 11.09
CA GLN A 784 20.32 -62.64 10.65
C GLN A 784 21.42 -63.10 11.58
N GLU A 785 22.17 -62.15 12.19
CA GLU A 785 23.18 -62.47 13.26
C GLU A 785 22.50 -62.94 14.55
N LYS A 786 21.29 -62.46 14.88
CA LYS A 786 20.54 -62.97 16.06
C LYS A 786 19.87 -64.33 15.82
N LYS A 787 19.83 -64.81 14.58
CA LYS A 787 19.29 -66.12 14.23
C LYS A 787 20.37 -67.20 14.01
N LYS A 788 21.64 -66.81 13.99
CA LYS A 788 22.77 -67.71 14.11
C LYS A 788 23.25 -67.76 15.59
#